data_da2c1e100ceabbd3a7649810b747a646
#
_entry.id   da2c1e100ceabbd3a7649810b747a646
#
_cell.length_a   1.000
_cell.length_b   1.000
_cell.length_c   1.000
_cell.angle_alpha   90.00
_cell.angle_beta   90.00
_cell.angle_gamma   90.00
#
_symmetry.space_group_name_H-M   'P 1'
#
loop_
_entity.id
_entity.type
_entity.pdbx_description
1 polymer ?
#
loop_
_entity_poly.entity_id
_entity_poly.type
_entity_poly.pdbx_seq_one_letter_code
_entity_poly.pdbx_strand_id
1 'polypeptide(L)'
;MFKRIALFVGGAILSCGVAFAQTSVTGKVVASEDGEPVIGASIKVAGTNTGTVTDVDGNFSLNVPAGSKLEITYIGMNPQTVKASSNMKIALTSDNKTLDEVIVTGYGNFKKSSFTGAAASMSTAKLSDVPSLSVEDKLSGNIPGVSISSFSGQPGAMNYIRIRGMGSINAGNDPLIVIDGTPVNSGNLSGFNDGSTGSGYNGSGTNALSTLNSNDIESITVIKDAAAASLYGSRAANGVLVITTKSGSAGKTQVDFRSDWGFSNMAINYRPTLDGDSRRALIYQGLKNYAYDNIDGTTDASAAAFADANIDDYAAKPENGWANWRDALFKNGSNQNYQASVTGGNDKTKFYASLSYANQNGIVDRSGLERMTGNVNVSHRFGKFKLDASSMISSMHQNSAMDGGASFAGAISSAVWFLGPSNAIYDKNGNLLTETDGAYNNGYNPIYENQHMSDRTNTTRSYSTLALEWNIWDNLKLREKVAYDYINSTEDVLWDKFCGNGSGSNGVMQRTYNEWTTMNTQTQLTYNKSFGAHNVDALLGFETEAWHNNNSYASGTDFPGNLYEFANSGDTSMQSYKYDSKMTSFLGRVNYNYNDLYYAGVSYRRDGSSRMARENRWGSFWSVSGAWRFGAEKFMDSIKDILSDGKIRVSYGVNGTLPSGLYSYMNLYKYGEYYNGSNGMGIIGVANKDLKWEQNKAWNFGLDLTFLNRISVTLDYYVRNTSNLIMNRPISMIPGYYDESSLLATMAQNVGSMRNQGIEVTISSTNIQKKDFLWTTSLNFGHNSNKVTELTGDDDKIISGALIHQVGKPYYSYYMYEYAGVDPETGLESYYINDGTENARKTTTNVAEANKTIVGHHEPALEGGLSNFIKWKFIDFNFTLTYKLGGDSYDYATWLHDNGGTYALYGAIPSYYKLEDMWQKPGDNAKLPKFQAGYGKGVLSSRWLMPNDYLRLKNLTLGFSAPKEWISNLGLSKARVYFSANNLLTWKSKDLYVDPETPADGLCTFEMPALRTYTFGIELSF
;
A
#
# COMPACT_ATOMS: atom_id res chain seq x y z
N MET A 1 30.23 -25.84 -45.61
CA MET A 1 30.75 -25.67 -44.29
C MET A 1 30.11 -26.69 -43.30
N PHE A 2 29.67 -27.84 -43.83
CA PHE A 2 28.94 -28.84 -43.00
C PHE A 2 29.64 -30.24 -42.97
N LYS A 3 30.98 -30.31 -43.32
CA LYS A 3 31.75 -31.58 -43.34
C LYS A 3 32.97 -31.62 -42.39
N ARG A 4 33.05 -30.73 -41.39
CA ARG A 4 34.19 -30.74 -40.45
C ARG A 4 33.81 -30.87 -38.95
N ILE A 5 32.55 -31.19 -38.63
CA ILE A 5 32.09 -31.44 -37.25
C ILE A 5 31.89 -32.93 -36.93
N ALA A 6 32.00 -33.82 -37.93
CA ALA A 6 31.75 -35.27 -37.78
C ALA A 6 33.00 -36.11 -37.40
N LEU A 7 34.13 -35.48 -37.01
CA LEU A 7 35.39 -36.22 -36.75
C LEU A 7 35.97 -36.00 -35.34
N PHE A 8 35.19 -35.39 -34.41
CA PHE A 8 35.62 -35.23 -33.01
C PHE A 8 34.82 -36.06 -31.98
N VAL A 9 33.88 -36.91 -32.42
CA VAL A 9 33.01 -37.74 -31.53
C VAL A 9 33.49 -39.22 -31.47
N GLY A 10 34.55 -39.58 -32.17
CA GLY A 10 35.01 -40.96 -32.30
C GLY A 10 36.22 -41.39 -31.44
N GLY A 11 36.66 -40.62 -30.46
CA GLY A 11 37.94 -40.85 -29.80
C GLY A 11 37.98 -40.95 -28.27
N ALA A 12 36.88 -41.29 -27.59
CA ALA A 12 36.88 -41.45 -26.15
C ALA A 12 36.01 -42.59 -25.61
N ILE A 13 36.16 -43.77 -26.19
CA ILE A 13 35.63 -45.01 -25.57
C ILE A 13 36.80 -45.93 -25.42
N LEU A 14 37.47 -45.89 -24.29
CA LEU A 14 38.25 -46.98 -23.64
C LEU A 14 39.00 -46.44 -22.42
N SER A 15 38.26 -46.27 -21.32
CA SER A 15 38.85 -46.39 -19.98
C SER A 15 37.91 -47.22 -19.10
N CYS A 16 38.34 -48.42 -18.75
CA CYS A 16 37.64 -49.32 -17.84
C CYS A 16 37.35 -48.62 -16.49
N GLY A 17 36.11 -48.21 -16.30
CA GLY A 17 35.57 -47.85 -15.01
C GLY A 17 35.03 -49.10 -14.33
N VAL A 18 35.45 -49.35 -13.11
CA VAL A 18 34.91 -50.38 -12.20
C VAL A 18 33.40 -50.12 -12.06
N ALA A 19 32.58 -51.00 -12.61
CA ALA A 19 31.10 -50.90 -12.50
C ALA A 19 30.70 -51.23 -11.04
N PHE A 20 30.50 -50.22 -10.24
CA PHE A 20 29.65 -50.37 -9.04
C PHE A 20 28.25 -50.66 -9.54
N ALA A 21 27.68 -51.80 -9.13
CA ALA A 21 26.30 -52.15 -9.45
C ALA A 21 25.37 -51.06 -8.88
N GLN A 22 24.91 -50.15 -9.73
CA GLN A 22 23.90 -49.19 -9.36
C GLN A 22 22.53 -49.87 -9.39
N THR A 23 21.78 -49.75 -8.28
CA THR A 23 20.43 -50.25 -8.19
C THR A 23 19.47 -49.08 -8.50
N SER A 24 18.58 -49.28 -9.45
CA SER A 24 17.49 -48.32 -9.70
C SER A 24 16.49 -48.41 -8.55
N VAL A 25 16.36 -47.33 -7.80
CA VAL A 25 15.42 -47.16 -6.68
C VAL A 25 14.28 -46.29 -7.16
N THR A 26 13.07 -46.80 -7.04
CA THR A 26 11.83 -46.06 -7.33
C THR A 26 10.99 -45.97 -6.08
N GLY A 27 10.13 -44.95 -6.04
CA GLY A 27 9.21 -44.79 -4.92
C GLY A 27 8.22 -43.64 -5.13
N LYS A 28 7.32 -43.52 -4.19
CA LYS A 28 6.33 -42.44 -4.12
C LYS A 28 6.41 -41.76 -2.77
N VAL A 29 6.48 -40.43 -2.77
CA VAL A 29 6.41 -39.58 -1.59
C VAL A 29 5.01 -38.99 -1.50
N VAL A 30 4.37 -39.16 -0.35
CA VAL A 30 3.03 -38.65 -0.05
C VAL A 30 3.06 -37.89 1.27
N ALA A 31 2.14 -36.98 1.47
CA ALA A 31 1.89 -36.38 2.78
C ALA A 31 1.19 -37.40 3.67
N SER A 32 1.61 -37.48 4.95
CA SER A 32 1.05 -38.46 5.90
C SER A 32 -0.35 -38.10 6.33
N GLU A 33 -0.75 -36.85 6.22
CA GLU A 33 -1.97 -36.26 6.69
C GLU A 33 -3.18 -36.61 5.79
N ASP A 34 -2.96 -36.52 4.46
CA ASP A 34 -4.01 -36.69 3.45
C ASP A 34 -3.70 -37.76 2.41
N GLY A 35 -2.45 -38.24 2.37
CA GLY A 35 -1.99 -39.23 1.38
C GLY A 35 -1.77 -38.63 -0.01
N GLU A 36 -1.86 -37.29 -0.16
CA GLU A 36 -1.62 -36.61 -1.41
C GLU A 36 -0.13 -36.69 -1.82
N PRO A 37 0.17 -36.73 -3.13
CA PRO A 37 1.54 -36.77 -3.61
C PRO A 37 2.28 -35.47 -3.27
N VAL A 38 3.47 -35.60 -2.72
CA VAL A 38 4.36 -34.47 -2.47
C VAL A 38 5.18 -34.18 -3.73
N ILE A 39 4.81 -33.15 -4.46
CA ILE A 39 5.41 -32.75 -5.74
C ILE A 39 6.68 -31.96 -5.46
N GLY A 40 7.80 -32.31 -6.13
CA GLY A 40 9.05 -31.55 -5.95
C GLY A 40 9.81 -31.87 -4.67
N ALA A 41 9.44 -32.90 -3.92
CA ALA A 41 10.26 -33.36 -2.78
C ALA A 41 11.66 -33.78 -3.25
N SER A 42 12.68 -33.26 -2.59
CA SER A 42 14.07 -33.59 -2.87
C SER A 42 14.44 -34.92 -2.26
N ILE A 43 14.95 -35.86 -3.05
CA ILE A 43 15.48 -37.15 -2.62
C ILE A 43 16.97 -37.14 -2.89
N LYS A 44 17.80 -37.19 -1.86
CA LYS A 44 19.25 -37.10 -1.95
C LYS A 44 19.90 -38.31 -1.29
N VAL A 45 20.95 -38.84 -1.89
CA VAL A 45 21.78 -39.86 -1.24
C VAL A 45 22.59 -39.18 -0.13
N ALA A 46 22.38 -39.62 1.13
CA ALA A 46 23.01 -39.04 2.30
C ALA A 46 24.54 -38.98 2.13
N GLY A 47 25.11 -37.79 2.37
CA GLY A 47 26.55 -37.55 2.26
C GLY A 47 27.07 -37.34 0.83
N THR A 48 26.20 -37.26 -0.19
CA THR A 48 26.60 -37.05 -1.59
C THR A 48 25.81 -35.91 -2.24
N ASN A 49 26.16 -35.51 -3.47
CA ASN A 49 25.41 -34.59 -4.27
C ASN A 49 24.46 -35.27 -5.28
N THR A 50 24.35 -36.60 -5.21
CA THR A 50 23.45 -37.38 -6.09
C THR A 50 22.05 -37.37 -5.53
N GLY A 51 21.08 -36.91 -6.32
CA GLY A 51 19.67 -36.83 -5.91
C GLY A 51 18.73 -36.65 -7.08
N THR A 52 17.45 -36.69 -6.80
CA THR A 52 16.32 -36.43 -7.73
C THR A 52 15.22 -35.69 -6.99
N VAL A 53 14.16 -35.30 -7.71
CA VAL A 53 12.94 -34.73 -7.11
C VAL A 53 11.72 -35.56 -7.53
N THR A 54 10.66 -35.52 -6.74
CA THR A 54 9.40 -36.18 -7.08
C THR A 54 8.67 -35.46 -8.21
N ASP A 55 8.01 -36.22 -9.06
CA ASP A 55 7.13 -35.72 -10.12
C ASP A 55 5.75 -35.27 -9.56
N VAL A 56 4.84 -34.88 -10.45
CA VAL A 56 3.48 -34.41 -10.10
C VAL A 56 2.60 -35.47 -9.42
N ASP A 57 2.97 -36.74 -9.55
CA ASP A 57 2.30 -37.85 -8.87
C ASP A 57 3.05 -38.28 -7.59
N GLY A 58 4.08 -37.55 -7.20
CA GLY A 58 4.93 -37.83 -6.05
C GLY A 58 5.92 -38.96 -6.30
N ASN A 59 6.06 -39.49 -7.52
CA ASN A 59 6.97 -40.59 -7.82
C ASN A 59 8.38 -40.07 -8.06
N PHE A 60 9.37 -40.88 -7.73
CA PHE A 60 10.77 -40.63 -8.04
C PHE A 60 11.47 -41.90 -8.54
N SER A 61 12.54 -41.71 -9.31
CA SER A 61 13.49 -42.75 -9.70
C SER A 61 14.90 -42.20 -9.57
N LEU A 62 15.78 -42.96 -8.95
CA LEU A 62 17.17 -42.59 -8.71
C LEU A 62 18.07 -43.84 -8.76
N ASN A 63 19.20 -43.77 -9.48
CA ASN A 63 20.21 -44.82 -9.48
C ASN A 63 21.21 -44.57 -8.37
N VAL A 64 21.31 -45.52 -7.43
CA VAL A 64 22.14 -45.38 -6.23
C VAL A 64 22.94 -46.65 -5.96
N PRO A 65 24.10 -46.59 -5.29
CA PRO A 65 24.80 -47.74 -4.80
C PRO A 65 23.93 -48.58 -3.84
N ALA A 66 24.05 -49.88 -3.90
CA ALA A 66 23.31 -50.80 -3.02
C ALA A 66 23.53 -50.46 -1.54
N GLY A 67 22.45 -50.35 -0.76
CA GLY A 67 22.52 -50.05 0.68
C GLY A 67 22.60 -48.56 1.04
N SER A 68 22.55 -47.65 0.08
CA SER A 68 22.51 -46.19 0.31
C SER A 68 21.37 -45.79 1.22
N LYS A 69 21.56 -44.72 2.02
CA LYS A 69 20.46 -44.00 2.71
C LYS A 69 20.00 -42.83 1.85
N LEU A 70 18.70 -42.65 1.73
CA LEU A 70 18.10 -41.54 1.04
C LEU A 70 17.57 -40.55 2.08
N GLU A 71 17.91 -39.28 1.93
CA GLU A 71 17.38 -38.19 2.69
C GLU A 71 16.31 -37.51 1.84
N ILE A 72 15.08 -37.51 2.33
CA ILE A 72 13.92 -36.92 1.67
C ILE A 72 13.56 -35.65 2.40
N THR A 73 13.52 -34.53 1.66
CA THR A 73 13.21 -33.22 2.18
C THR A 73 12.18 -32.52 1.32
N TYR A 74 11.26 -31.81 1.94
CA TYR A 74 10.29 -30.95 1.26
C TYR A 74 9.98 -29.73 2.15
N ILE A 75 9.72 -28.59 1.54
CA ILE A 75 9.41 -27.35 2.29
C ILE A 75 8.10 -27.54 3.05
N GLY A 76 8.11 -27.29 4.35
CA GLY A 76 6.96 -27.46 5.23
C GLY A 76 6.69 -28.90 5.66
N MET A 77 7.63 -29.84 5.43
CA MET A 77 7.53 -31.23 5.90
C MET A 77 8.80 -31.68 6.64
N ASN A 78 8.61 -32.54 7.63
CA ASN A 78 9.73 -33.09 8.40
C ASN A 78 10.64 -33.97 7.50
N PRO A 79 11.96 -33.73 7.49
CA PRO A 79 12.90 -34.56 6.74
C PRO A 79 12.86 -36.00 7.20
N GLN A 80 12.93 -36.94 6.28
CA GLN A 80 12.97 -38.37 6.59
C GLN A 80 14.17 -39.03 5.92
N THR A 81 14.89 -39.86 6.69
CA THR A 81 15.98 -40.66 6.14
C THR A 81 15.58 -42.13 6.10
N VAL A 82 15.62 -42.73 4.91
CA VAL A 82 15.21 -44.13 4.68
C VAL A 82 16.32 -44.91 3.96
N LYS A 83 16.38 -46.21 4.16
CA LYS A 83 17.31 -47.07 3.39
C LYS A 83 16.75 -47.28 1.99
N ALA A 84 17.56 -47.10 0.97
CA ALA A 84 17.20 -47.27 -0.42
C ALA A 84 16.69 -48.69 -0.73
N SER A 85 15.48 -48.80 -1.30
CA SER A 85 14.89 -50.04 -1.79
C SER A 85 14.02 -49.74 -3.00
N SER A 86 13.66 -50.73 -3.78
CA SER A 86 12.74 -50.56 -4.93
C SER A 86 11.30 -50.42 -4.45
N ASN A 87 10.53 -49.59 -5.15
CA ASN A 87 9.08 -49.38 -4.96
C ASN A 87 8.71 -48.88 -3.54
N MET A 88 9.37 -47.84 -3.07
CA MET A 88 9.19 -47.25 -1.72
C MET A 88 7.96 -46.38 -1.67
N LYS A 89 7.18 -46.49 -0.58
CA LYS A 89 6.15 -45.52 -0.21
C LYS A 89 6.62 -44.75 1.01
N ILE A 90 6.86 -43.45 0.87
CA ILE A 90 7.40 -42.58 1.89
C ILE A 90 6.32 -41.57 2.26
N ALA A 91 5.91 -41.55 3.53
CA ALA A 91 4.95 -40.57 4.02
C ALA A 91 5.69 -39.51 4.84
N LEU A 92 5.71 -38.29 4.35
CA LEU A 92 6.26 -37.15 5.05
C LEU A 92 5.16 -36.53 5.94
N THR A 93 5.50 -36.20 7.17
CA THR A 93 4.64 -35.45 8.09
C THR A 93 4.87 -33.98 7.89
N SER A 94 3.78 -33.19 7.92
CA SER A 94 3.88 -31.73 7.87
C SER A 94 4.72 -31.21 9.02
N ASP A 95 5.64 -30.32 8.70
CA ASP A 95 6.43 -29.62 9.69
C ASP A 95 5.68 -28.36 10.12
N ASN A 96 4.92 -28.46 11.22
CA ASN A 96 4.18 -27.33 11.80
C ASN A 96 5.07 -26.38 12.61
N LYS A 97 6.39 -26.49 12.48
CA LYS A 97 7.31 -25.60 13.17
C LYS A 97 7.42 -24.27 12.41
N THR A 98 6.79 -23.25 12.93
CA THR A 98 6.86 -21.86 12.43
C THR A 98 8.31 -21.35 12.30
N LEU A 99 9.27 -21.96 12.99
CA LEU A 99 10.69 -21.61 12.94
C LEU A 99 11.44 -22.17 11.71
N ASP A 100 10.84 -23.08 10.94
CA ASP A 100 11.41 -23.57 9.68
C ASP A 100 10.90 -22.77 8.45
N GLU A 101 10.01 -21.78 8.69
CA GLU A 101 9.59 -20.80 7.66
C GLU A 101 10.82 -20.07 7.07
N VAL A 102 10.82 -19.89 5.74
CA VAL A 102 11.92 -19.23 5.04
C VAL A 102 11.65 -17.72 4.96
N ILE A 103 12.55 -16.94 5.50
CA ILE A 103 12.59 -15.49 5.36
C ILE A 103 13.43 -15.15 4.13
N VAL A 104 12.80 -14.65 3.08
CA VAL A 104 13.47 -14.22 1.85
C VAL A 104 13.86 -12.76 1.99
N THR A 105 15.14 -12.48 1.83
CA THR A 105 15.66 -11.12 1.74
C THR A 105 16.35 -10.95 0.39
N GLY A 106 16.53 -9.71 -0.09
CA GLY A 106 17.24 -9.47 -1.35
C GLY A 106 18.71 -9.91 -1.35
N TYR A 107 19.26 -10.22 -0.17
CA TYR A 107 20.67 -10.59 0.04
C TYR A 107 20.85 -12.02 0.59
N GLY A 108 19.80 -12.83 0.58
CA GLY A 108 19.85 -14.23 1.00
C GLY A 108 18.54 -14.73 1.57
N ASN A 109 18.45 -16.05 1.69
CA ASN A 109 17.30 -16.74 2.25
C ASN A 109 17.71 -17.36 3.58
N PHE A 110 16.93 -17.15 4.62
CA PHE A 110 17.20 -17.59 5.98
C PHE A 110 16.04 -18.42 6.51
N LYS A 111 16.34 -19.45 7.29
CA LYS A 111 15.30 -20.05 8.13
C LYS A 111 14.92 -19.04 9.22
N LYS A 112 13.65 -18.97 9.58
CA LYS A 112 13.18 -18.11 10.67
C LYS A 112 13.87 -18.46 12.00
N SER A 113 14.22 -19.75 12.21
CA SER A 113 15.03 -20.21 13.36
C SER A 113 16.39 -19.55 13.44
N SER A 114 17.06 -19.31 12.31
CA SER A 114 18.39 -18.69 12.23
C SER A 114 18.34 -17.17 12.03
N PHE A 115 17.19 -16.60 11.76
CA PHE A 115 17.04 -15.18 11.52
C PHE A 115 17.00 -14.42 12.84
N THR A 116 17.85 -13.41 12.99
CA THR A 116 18.01 -12.63 14.24
C THR A 116 17.25 -11.32 14.25
N GLY A 117 16.71 -10.88 13.12
CA GLY A 117 15.91 -9.67 12.96
C GLY A 117 14.41 -9.89 13.10
N ALA A 118 13.63 -8.82 12.92
CA ALA A 118 12.17 -8.85 12.86
C ALA A 118 11.69 -8.79 11.40
N ALA A 119 11.12 -9.90 10.92
CA ALA A 119 10.51 -9.99 9.60
C ALA A 119 9.26 -10.88 9.66
N ALA A 120 8.32 -10.62 8.76
CA ALA A 120 7.16 -11.47 8.55
C ALA A 120 7.02 -11.80 7.06
N SER A 121 6.71 -13.05 6.75
CA SER A 121 6.57 -13.52 5.37
C SER A 121 5.15 -14.03 5.11
N MET A 122 4.69 -13.85 3.88
CA MET A 122 3.41 -14.31 3.38
C MET A 122 3.63 -15.11 2.11
N SER A 123 3.25 -16.40 2.13
CA SER A 123 3.48 -17.33 1.03
C SER A 123 2.37 -17.27 -0.03
N THR A 124 2.63 -17.87 -1.20
CA THR A 124 1.68 -18.01 -2.31
C THR A 124 0.32 -18.54 -1.87
N ALA A 125 0.27 -19.53 -0.99
CA ALA A 125 -0.98 -20.12 -0.52
C ALA A 125 -1.90 -19.08 0.12
N LYS A 126 -1.36 -18.25 1.03
CA LYS A 126 -2.11 -17.16 1.66
C LYS A 126 -2.43 -16.02 0.68
N LEU A 127 -1.55 -15.74 -0.28
CA LEU A 127 -1.75 -14.71 -1.29
C LEU A 127 -2.84 -15.07 -2.30
N SER A 128 -2.96 -16.35 -2.66
CA SER A 128 -3.97 -16.84 -3.62
C SER A 128 -5.39 -16.86 -3.05
N ASP A 129 -5.52 -16.95 -1.72
CA ASP A 129 -6.82 -16.96 -1.04
C ASP A 129 -7.56 -15.62 -1.11
N VAL A 130 -6.84 -14.53 -1.43
CA VAL A 130 -7.40 -13.19 -1.60
C VAL A 130 -7.35 -12.79 -3.08
N PRO A 131 -8.43 -12.94 -3.85
CA PRO A 131 -8.47 -12.54 -5.25
C PRO A 131 -8.61 -11.01 -5.37
N SER A 132 -7.51 -10.29 -5.14
CA SER A 132 -7.38 -8.86 -5.37
C SER A 132 -6.33 -8.58 -6.44
N LEU A 133 -6.57 -7.56 -7.27
CA LEU A 133 -5.59 -7.06 -8.23
C LEU A 133 -4.47 -6.27 -7.53
N SER A 134 -4.76 -5.65 -6.39
CA SER A 134 -3.77 -4.94 -5.56
C SER A 134 -2.92 -5.92 -4.74
N VAL A 135 -1.63 -5.68 -4.72
CA VAL A 135 -0.66 -6.42 -3.89
C VAL A 135 -0.85 -6.04 -2.42
N GLU A 136 -1.13 -4.78 -2.15
CA GLU A 136 -1.29 -4.20 -0.82
C GLU A 136 -2.51 -4.76 -0.11
N ASP A 137 -3.64 -4.89 -0.80
CA ASP A 137 -4.87 -5.47 -0.23
C ASP A 137 -4.65 -6.87 0.33
N LYS A 138 -3.79 -7.67 -0.33
CA LYS A 138 -3.44 -9.02 0.13
C LYS A 138 -2.67 -9.01 1.46
N LEU A 139 -1.96 -7.92 1.78
CA LEU A 139 -1.19 -7.77 3.02
C LEU A 139 -2.05 -7.29 4.19
N SER A 140 -3.14 -6.58 3.92
CA SER A 140 -3.98 -5.94 4.93
C SER A 140 -4.46 -6.94 5.99
N GLY A 141 -4.22 -6.63 7.27
CA GLY A 141 -4.63 -7.45 8.41
C GLY A 141 -3.84 -8.75 8.63
N ASN A 142 -2.88 -9.08 7.76
CA ASN A 142 -2.12 -10.34 7.86
C ASN A 142 -0.76 -10.18 8.54
N ILE A 143 -0.22 -8.96 8.65
CA ILE A 143 1.10 -8.69 9.20
C ILE A 143 0.99 -7.60 10.27
N PRO A 144 1.37 -7.86 11.55
CA PRO A 144 1.31 -6.86 12.61
C PRO A 144 2.30 -5.72 12.34
N GLY A 145 1.93 -4.50 12.78
CA GLY A 145 2.75 -3.30 12.59
C GLY A 145 2.85 -2.81 11.14
N VAL A 146 2.04 -3.37 10.23
CA VAL A 146 1.87 -2.89 8.85
C VAL A 146 0.46 -2.34 8.72
N SER A 147 0.36 -1.03 8.60
CA SER A 147 -0.88 -0.31 8.32
C SER A 147 -0.96 -0.01 6.83
N ILE A 148 -2.09 -0.33 6.23
CA ILE A 148 -2.37 -0.03 4.82
C ILE A 148 -3.62 0.82 4.78
N SER A 149 -3.51 2.00 4.20
CA SER A 149 -4.63 2.88 3.91
C SER A 149 -4.73 3.14 2.42
N SER A 150 -5.93 3.10 1.89
CA SER A 150 -6.19 3.47 0.50
C SER A 150 -6.58 4.95 0.46
N PHE A 151 -6.00 5.70 -0.46
CA PHE A 151 -6.44 7.09 -0.68
C PHE A 151 -7.87 7.11 -1.22
N SER A 152 -8.17 6.18 -2.13
CA SER A 152 -9.47 6.11 -2.81
C SER A 152 -9.85 4.66 -3.14
N GLY A 153 -11.15 4.39 -3.25
CA GLY A 153 -11.68 3.13 -3.79
C GLY A 153 -11.60 3.01 -5.32
N GLN A 154 -11.01 3.96 -6.02
CA GLN A 154 -10.84 3.89 -7.47
C GLN A 154 -9.89 2.75 -7.88
N PRO A 155 -10.18 2.06 -8.99
CA PRO A 155 -9.26 1.07 -9.54
C PRO A 155 -7.89 1.69 -9.87
N GLY A 156 -6.81 1.12 -9.34
CA GLY A 156 -5.44 1.60 -9.57
C GLY A 156 -4.99 2.77 -8.69
N ALA A 157 -5.83 3.25 -7.78
CA ALA A 157 -5.50 4.35 -6.86
C ALA A 157 -4.27 4.05 -5.99
N MET A 158 -3.62 5.11 -5.53
CA MET A 158 -2.49 5.02 -4.61
C MET A 158 -2.90 4.40 -3.26
N ASN A 159 -2.05 3.54 -2.75
CA ASN A 159 -2.12 3.01 -1.39
C ASN A 159 -0.90 3.47 -0.60
N TYR A 160 -1.12 3.81 0.66
CA TYR A 160 -0.06 4.12 1.61
C TYR A 160 0.24 2.92 2.50
N ILE A 161 1.50 2.52 2.53
CA ILE A 161 1.98 1.44 3.40
C ILE A 161 2.82 2.08 4.50
N ARG A 162 2.48 1.82 5.75
CA ARG A 162 3.25 2.29 6.91
C ARG A 162 3.71 1.10 7.74
N ILE A 163 4.99 1.09 8.07
CA ILE A 163 5.60 0.06 8.91
C ILE A 163 6.08 0.72 10.20
N ARG A 164 5.46 0.37 11.34
CA ARG A 164 5.80 0.88 12.66
C ARG A 164 5.70 2.42 12.76
N GLY A 165 4.62 2.97 12.20
CA GLY A 165 4.29 4.40 12.24
C GLY A 165 5.10 5.28 11.30
N MET A 166 5.04 6.59 11.53
CA MET A 166 5.70 7.62 10.73
C MET A 166 7.19 7.69 11.03
N GLY A 167 8.02 7.79 10.02
CA GLY A 167 9.48 7.82 10.15
C GLY A 167 10.13 9.17 9.88
N SER A 168 9.48 10.00 9.05
CA SER A 168 9.98 11.31 8.63
C SER A 168 8.85 12.33 8.52
N ILE A 169 9.20 13.62 8.56
CA ILE A 169 8.26 14.73 8.32
C ILE A 169 8.10 14.97 6.81
N ASN A 170 9.19 15.19 6.07
CA ASN A 170 9.15 15.55 4.65
C ASN A 170 9.93 14.61 3.72
N ALA A 171 10.65 13.60 4.24
CA ALA A 171 11.48 12.72 3.40
C ALA A 171 10.77 11.45 2.91
N GLY A 172 9.45 11.35 3.10
CA GLY A 172 8.63 10.19 2.73
C GLY A 172 8.57 9.13 3.84
N ASN A 173 7.49 8.36 3.85
CA ASN A 173 7.19 7.39 4.92
C ASN A 173 6.86 5.98 4.40
N ASP A 174 6.81 5.79 3.07
CA ASP A 174 6.57 4.49 2.47
C ASP A 174 7.80 3.58 2.58
N PRO A 175 7.60 2.25 2.72
CA PRO A 175 8.71 1.31 2.74
C PRO A 175 9.39 1.22 1.37
N LEU A 176 10.64 0.79 1.37
CA LEU A 176 11.35 0.43 0.14
C LEU A 176 10.71 -0.82 -0.48
N ILE A 177 10.33 -0.76 -1.73
CA ILE A 177 9.86 -1.94 -2.49
C ILE A 177 11.04 -2.57 -3.21
N VAL A 178 11.18 -3.87 -3.03
CA VAL A 178 12.24 -4.69 -3.63
C VAL A 178 11.59 -5.86 -4.38
N ILE A 179 11.85 -5.99 -5.68
CA ILE A 179 11.37 -7.12 -6.49
C ILE A 179 12.57 -7.99 -6.87
N ASP A 180 12.51 -9.28 -6.51
CA ASP A 180 13.57 -10.26 -6.77
C ASP A 180 14.97 -9.78 -6.35
N GLY A 181 15.03 -9.06 -5.23
CA GLY A 181 16.27 -8.55 -4.63
C GLY A 181 16.80 -7.25 -5.25
N THR A 182 16.01 -6.52 -6.02
CA THR A 182 16.38 -5.21 -6.57
C THR A 182 15.34 -4.15 -6.18
N PRO A 183 15.75 -3.00 -5.65
CA PRO A 183 14.86 -1.87 -5.45
C PRO A 183 14.22 -1.38 -6.75
N VAL A 184 12.94 -1.03 -6.69
CA VAL A 184 12.16 -0.55 -7.83
C VAL A 184 11.46 0.76 -7.53
N ASN A 185 11.05 1.49 -8.56
CA ASN A 185 10.17 2.65 -8.40
C ASN A 185 8.75 2.20 -8.03
N SER A 186 8.21 2.74 -6.92
CA SER A 186 6.89 2.42 -6.37
C SER A 186 6.04 3.65 -6.07
N GLY A 187 6.43 4.83 -6.56
CA GLY A 187 5.72 6.08 -6.34
C GLY A 187 4.47 6.26 -7.20
N ASN A 188 3.88 7.43 -7.09
CA ASN A 188 2.78 7.87 -7.95
C ASN A 188 3.26 8.04 -9.40
N LEU A 189 2.51 7.52 -10.35
CA LEU A 189 2.77 7.62 -11.79
C LEU A 189 1.95 8.71 -12.49
N SER A 190 0.94 9.27 -11.81
CA SER A 190 0.17 10.42 -12.27
C SER A 190 1.00 11.69 -12.09
N GLY A 191 0.99 12.56 -13.08
CA GLY A 191 1.65 13.85 -13.01
C GLY A 191 0.71 14.99 -12.65
N PHE A 192 -0.57 14.85 -12.95
CA PHE A 192 -1.59 15.83 -12.62
C PHE A 192 -1.99 15.79 -11.13
N ASN A 193 -2.05 14.61 -10.58
CA ASN A 193 -2.49 14.35 -9.21
C ASN A 193 -1.35 14.30 -8.16
N ASP A 194 -0.15 14.76 -8.49
CA ASP A 194 0.99 14.74 -7.55
C ASP A 194 1.16 16.04 -6.74
N GLY A 195 0.28 17.03 -6.96
CA GLY A 195 0.36 18.35 -6.33
C GLY A 195 1.47 19.26 -6.90
N SER A 196 2.29 18.75 -7.84
CA SER A 196 3.44 19.51 -8.38
C SER A 196 3.02 20.52 -9.45
N THR A 197 1.87 20.34 -10.08
CA THR A 197 1.40 21.19 -11.16
C THR A 197 0.69 22.47 -10.69
N GLY A 198 0.56 22.67 -9.36
CA GLY A 198 -0.11 23.86 -8.80
C GLY A 198 -1.61 23.92 -9.08
N SER A 199 -2.20 22.86 -9.64
CA SER A 199 -3.63 22.80 -9.98
C SER A 199 -4.55 22.71 -8.75
N GLY A 200 -4.03 22.43 -7.57
CA GLY A 200 -4.79 22.28 -6.33
C GLY A 200 -5.65 21.02 -6.26
N TYR A 201 -5.58 20.16 -7.25
CA TYR A 201 -6.31 18.90 -7.31
C TYR A 201 -5.44 17.76 -6.80
N ASN A 202 -5.69 17.30 -5.60
CA ASN A 202 -5.10 16.07 -5.07
C ASN A 202 -6.07 14.91 -5.39
N GLY A 203 -5.90 14.29 -6.54
CA GLY A 203 -6.65 13.09 -6.91
C GLY A 203 -6.04 11.81 -6.35
N SER A 204 -6.69 10.68 -6.65
CA SER A 204 -6.29 9.35 -6.16
C SER A 204 -4.94 8.84 -6.67
N GLY A 205 -4.34 9.51 -7.65
CA GLY A 205 -3.08 9.12 -8.27
C GLY A 205 -3.10 7.75 -8.94
N THR A 206 -1.95 7.35 -9.49
CA THR A 206 -1.76 6.06 -10.16
C THR A 206 -0.66 5.27 -9.45
N ASN A 207 -1.01 4.10 -8.91
CA ASN A 207 -0.09 3.28 -8.14
C ASN A 207 0.87 2.48 -9.04
N ALA A 208 2.17 2.68 -8.89
CA ALA A 208 3.20 1.93 -9.64
C ALA A 208 3.14 0.41 -9.38
N LEU A 209 2.71 -0.04 -8.20
CA LEU A 209 2.54 -1.46 -7.90
C LEU A 209 1.34 -2.08 -8.64
N SER A 210 0.39 -1.27 -9.11
CA SER A 210 -0.71 -1.74 -9.96
C SER A 210 -0.25 -2.27 -11.33
N THR A 211 0.99 -1.99 -11.74
CA THR A 211 1.61 -2.60 -12.94
C THR A 211 1.99 -4.08 -12.73
N LEU A 212 2.04 -4.56 -11.47
CA LEU A 212 2.38 -5.95 -11.14
C LEU A 212 1.14 -6.84 -11.17
N ASN A 213 1.30 -8.05 -11.71
CA ASN A 213 0.29 -9.08 -11.54
C ASN A 213 0.48 -9.77 -10.18
N SER A 214 -0.45 -9.57 -9.26
CA SER A 214 -0.40 -10.15 -7.91
C SER A 214 -0.41 -11.69 -7.90
N ASN A 215 -0.85 -12.34 -8.98
CA ASN A 215 -0.84 -13.80 -9.10
C ASN A 215 0.53 -14.36 -9.54
N ASP A 216 1.47 -13.52 -10.01
CA ASP A 216 2.84 -13.93 -10.33
C ASP A 216 3.77 -13.84 -9.11
N ILE A 217 3.25 -13.46 -7.95
CA ILE A 217 4.01 -13.36 -6.70
C ILE A 217 4.07 -14.72 -6.01
N GLU A 218 5.27 -15.14 -5.62
CA GLU A 218 5.54 -16.35 -4.84
C GLU A 218 5.45 -16.06 -3.33
N SER A 219 6.08 -14.96 -2.90
CA SER A 219 6.04 -14.54 -1.50
C SER A 219 6.26 -13.05 -1.34
N ILE A 220 5.76 -12.51 -0.24
CA ILE A 220 6.04 -11.15 0.20
C ILE A 220 6.62 -11.21 1.61
N THR A 221 7.81 -10.65 1.79
CA THR A 221 8.46 -10.53 3.10
C THR A 221 8.52 -9.06 3.51
N VAL A 222 8.01 -8.75 4.69
CA VAL A 222 8.11 -7.41 5.30
C VAL A 222 9.24 -7.42 6.32
N ILE A 223 10.26 -6.61 6.08
CA ILE A 223 11.40 -6.40 6.97
C ILE A 223 11.12 -5.14 7.78
N LYS A 224 11.07 -5.29 9.12
CA LYS A 224 10.55 -4.24 10.01
C LYS A 224 11.61 -3.62 10.92
N ASP A 225 12.76 -4.26 11.10
CA ASP A 225 13.81 -3.79 11.99
C ASP A 225 15.07 -3.33 11.25
N ALA A 226 15.88 -2.51 11.94
CA ALA A 226 17.10 -1.98 11.38
C ALA A 226 18.18 -3.04 11.15
N ALA A 227 18.18 -4.16 11.87
CA ALA A 227 19.19 -5.20 11.71
C ALA A 227 19.06 -5.89 10.34
N ALA A 228 17.84 -6.25 9.97
CA ALA A 228 17.58 -6.85 8.67
C ALA A 228 17.58 -5.83 7.54
N ALA A 229 17.12 -4.60 7.82
CA ALA A 229 17.01 -3.53 6.84
C ALA A 229 18.33 -2.79 6.55
N SER A 230 19.35 -2.90 7.42
CA SER A 230 20.62 -2.16 7.27
C SER A 230 21.37 -2.46 5.97
N LEU A 231 21.20 -3.66 5.40
CA LEU A 231 21.79 -4.01 4.10
C LEU A 231 21.17 -3.24 2.92
N TYR A 232 19.97 -2.67 3.10
CA TYR A 232 19.34 -1.78 2.13
C TYR A 232 19.67 -0.29 2.36
N GLY A 233 20.36 0.00 3.49
CA GLY A 233 21.00 1.28 3.79
C GLY A 233 20.04 2.45 3.92
N SER A 234 20.31 3.48 3.16
CA SER A 234 19.64 4.79 3.21
C SER A 234 18.19 4.83 2.73
N ARG A 235 17.66 3.75 2.22
CA ARG A 235 16.30 3.66 1.70
C ARG A 235 15.36 2.82 2.58
N ALA A 236 15.92 2.20 3.64
CA ALA A 236 15.21 1.21 4.44
C ALA A 236 14.78 1.71 5.83
N ALA A 237 14.83 3.02 6.07
CA ALA A 237 14.44 3.59 7.36
C ALA A 237 12.98 3.31 7.73
N ASN A 238 12.11 3.23 6.74
CA ASN A 238 10.67 2.96 6.92
C ASN A 238 10.32 1.47 6.72
N GLY A 239 11.32 0.57 6.75
CA GLY A 239 11.16 -0.84 6.46
C GLY A 239 11.29 -1.19 4.98
N VAL A 240 11.22 -2.49 4.67
CA VAL A 240 11.37 -3.00 3.30
C VAL A 240 10.29 -4.03 3.01
N LEU A 241 9.65 -3.92 1.86
CA LEU A 241 8.74 -4.90 1.31
C LEU A 241 9.46 -5.67 0.20
N VAL A 242 9.80 -6.93 0.46
CA VAL A 242 10.50 -7.80 -0.50
C VAL A 242 9.47 -8.69 -1.18
N ILE A 243 9.27 -8.47 -2.47
CA ILE A 243 8.39 -9.25 -3.34
C ILE A 243 9.27 -10.23 -4.11
N THR A 244 8.94 -11.52 -4.02
CA THR A 244 9.58 -12.58 -4.81
C THR A 244 8.58 -13.07 -5.85
N THR A 245 8.99 -13.09 -7.12
CA THR A 245 8.15 -13.58 -8.21
C THR A 245 8.28 -15.09 -8.37
N LYS A 246 7.24 -15.71 -8.95
CA LYS A 246 7.23 -17.15 -9.24
C LYS A 246 8.37 -17.53 -10.18
N SER A 247 9.05 -18.61 -9.87
CA SER A 247 10.16 -19.18 -10.64
C SER A 247 9.84 -20.57 -11.13
N GLY A 248 10.60 -21.06 -12.11
CA GLY A 248 10.45 -22.41 -12.63
C GLY A 248 10.80 -23.49 -11.61
N SER A 249 10.11 -24.62 -11.67
CA SER A 249 10.39 -25.82 -10.88
C SER A 249 10.93 -26.96 -11.77
N ALA A 250 11.73 -27.86 -11.17
CA ALA A 250 12.11 -29.10 -11.86
C ALA A 250 10.91 -30.05 -11.83
N GLY A 251 10.57 -30.66 -12.97
CA GLY A 251 9.46 -31.58 -13.10
C GLY A 251 8.82 -31.55 -14.50
N LYS A 252 7.69 -32.23 -14.66
CA LYS A 252 6.87 -32.13 -15.87
C LYS A 252 6.38 -30.70 -16.03
N THR A 253 6.27 -30.28 -17.28
CA THR A 253 5.65 -28.98 -17.58
C THR A 253 4.19 -29.00 -17.14
N GLN A 254 3.79 -28.00 -16.38
CA GLN A 254 2.45 -27.75 -15.89
C GLN A 254 1.94 -26.45 -16.51
N VAL A 255 0.71 -26.45 -16.98
CA VAL A 255 0.02 -25.27 -17.47
C VAL A 255 -1.12 -24.96 -16.49
N ASP A 256 -1.14 -23.75 -15.97
CA ASP A 256 -2.19 -23.26 -15.07
C ASP A 256 -3.01 -22.19 -15.77
N PHE A 257 -4.33 -22.28 -15.62
CA PHE A 257 -5.28 -21.27 -16.09
C PHE A 257 -6.14 -20.81 -14.91
N ARG A 258 -6.26 -19.48 -14.75
CA ARG A 258 -7.15 -18.86 -13.77
C ARG A 258 -8.03 -17.82 -14.43
N SER A 259 -9.28 -17.78 -14.00
CA SER A 259 -10.22 -16.76 -14.45
C SER A 259 -11.12 -16.34 -13.30
N ASP A 260 -11.24 -15.03 -13.10
CA ASP A 260 -12.03 -14.39 -12.04
C ASP A 260 -13.01 -13.41 -12.66
N TRP A 261 -14.29 -13.46 -12.24
CA TRP A 261 -15.34 -12.52 -12.63
C TRP A 261 -16.05 -12.00 -11.39
N GLY A 262 -16.37 -10.73 -11.40
CA GLY A 262 -17.06 -10.16 -10.25
C GLY A 262 -17.73 -8.83 -10.52
N PHE A 263 -18.38 -8.35 -9.48
CA PHE A 263 -18.97 -7.02 -9.43
C PHE A 263 -18.63 -6.36 -8.10
N SER A 264 -18.70 -5.03 -8.09
CA SER A 264 -18.37 -4.23 -6.91
C SER A 264 -19.40 -3.12 -6.68
N ASN A 265 -19.55 -2.75 -5.41
CA ASN A 265 -20.31 -1.59 -4.98
C ASN A 265 -19.63 -0.95 -3.75
N MET A 266 -20.19 0.13 -3.22
CA MET A 266 -19.65 0.78 -2.02
C MET A 266 -19.67 -0.16 -0.80
N ALA A 267 -18.54 -0.24 -0.07
CA ALA A 267 -18.43 -1.06 1.14
C ALA A 267 -19.23 -0.51 2.32
N ILE A 268 -19.48 0.80 2.33
CA ILE A 268 -20.21 1.52 3.38
C ILE A 268 -21.31 2.40 2.78
N ASN A 269 -22.22 2.86 3.61
CA ASN A 269 -23.14 3.94 3.25
C ASN A 269 -22.38 5.28 3.34
N TYR A 270 -21.68 5.62 2.26
CA TYR A 270 -20.79 6.77 2.18
C TYR A 270 -21.59 8.08 2.12
N ARG A 271 -21.32 9.02 3.05
CA ARG A 271 -21.88 10.38 3.12
C ARG A 271 -23.38 10.43 2.78
N PRO A 272 -24.25 9.78 3.57
CA PRO A 272 -25.70 9.79 3.29
C PRO A 272 -26.28 11.19 3.49
N THR A 273 -27.19 11.59 2.60
CA THR A 273 -27.85 12.90 2.59
C THR A 273 -29.32 12.81 2.96
N LEU A 274 -29.91 13.91 3.36
CA LEU A 274 -31.36 14.02 3.56
C LEU A 274 -32.11 13.82 2.23
N ASP A 275 -33.29 13.21 2.30
CA ASP A 275 -34.24 13.24 1.21
C ASP A 275 -34.81 14.66 0.98
N GLY A 276 -35.49 14.87 -0.15
CA GLY A 276 -35.95 16.18 -0.54
C GLY A 276 -36.96 16.81 0.42
N ASP A 277 -37.88 16.00 0.97
CA ASP A 277 -38.90 16.52 1.89
C ASP A 277 -38.28 16.92 3.24
N SER A 278 -37.39 16.08 3.78
CA SER A 278 -36.62 16.36 5.01
C SER A 278 -35.72 17.60 4.85
N ARG A 279 -35.03 17.70 3.70
CA ARG A 279 -34.19 18.89 3.37
C ARG A 279 -35.04 20.15 3.29
N ARG A 280 -36.20 20.10 2.61
CA ARG A 280 -37.13 21.23 2.49
C ARG A 280 -37.60 21.71 3.85
N ALA A 281 -37.98 20.79 4.74
CA ALA A 281 -38.40 21.11 6.10
C ALA A 281 -37.29 21.83 6.91
N LEU A 282 -36.06 21.40 6.75
CA LEU A 282 -34.91 21.99 7.42
C LEU A 282 -34.58 23.39 6.88
N ILE A 283 -34.63 23.57 5.55
CA ILE A 283 -34.41 24.88 4.92
C ILE A 283 -35.54 25.85 5.31
N TYR A 284 -36.77 25.35 5.40
CA TYR A 284 -37.90 26.14 5.88
C TYR A 284 -37.64 26.70 7.28
N GLN A 285 -37.16 25.86 8.18
CA GLN A 285 -36.77 26.34 9.51
C GLN A 285 -35.60 27.32 9.46
N GLY A 286 -34.62 27.09 8.59
CA GLY A 286 -33.51 28.02 8.37
C GLY A 286 -33.92 29.40 7.87
N LEU A 287 -34.92 29.45 7.00
CA LEU A 287 -35.50 30.71 6.55
C LEU A 287 -36.27 31.44 7.65
N LYS A 288 -37.00 30.69 8.51
CA LYS A 288 -37.61 31.29 9.72
C LYS A 288 -36.56 31.87 10.64
N ASN A 289 -35.48 31.12 10.91
CA ASN A 289 -34.38 31.57 11.73
C ASN A 289 -33.71 32.84 11.16
N TYR A 290 -33.53 32.87 9.83
CA TYR A 290 -33.02 34.06 9.13
C TYR A 290 -33.91 35.27 9.38
N ALA A 291 -35.24 35.10 9.26
CA ALA A 291 -36.20 36.21 9.52
C ALA A 291 -36.13 36.71 10.94
N TYR A 292 -36.04 35.83 11.94
CA TYR A 292 -35.86 36.23 13.36
C TYR A 292 -34.58 37.02 13.59
N ASP A 293 -33.48 36.64 12.99
CA ASP A 293 -32.18 37.26 13.22
C ASP A 293 -31.97 38.58 12.42
N ASN A 294 -32.67 38.78 11.32
CA ASN A 294 -32.38 39.87 10.36
C ASN A 294 -33.54 40.84 10.10
N ILE A 295 -34.75 40.54 10.58
CA ILE A 295 -35.93 41.40 10.35
C ILE A 295 -36.49 41.82 11.71
N ASP A 296 -36.37 43.10 12.01
CA ASP A 296 -36.87 43.68 13.29
C ASP A 296 -38.35 43.45 13.49
N GLY A 297 -38.76 43.06 14.69
CA GLY A 297 -40.15 42.84 15.04
C GLY A 297 -40.80 41.58 14.46
N THR A 298 -39.98 40.60 14.03
CA THR A 298 -40.45 39.33 13.51
C THR A 298 -41.21 38.54 14.57
N THR A 299 -42.38 38.06 14.18
CA THR A 299 -43.24 37.14 14.95
C THR A 299 -43.21 35.74 14.28
N ASP A 300 -43.69 34.70 14.95
CA ASP A 300 -43.82 33.37 14.36
C ASP A 300 -44.60 33.36 13.04
N ALA A 301 -45.68 34.17 12.98
CA ALA A 301 -46.51 34.29 11.76
C ALA A 301 -45.75 34.98 10.62
N SER A 302 -45.01 36.05 10.91
CA SER A 302 -44.24 36.77 9.88
C SER A 302 -43.01 35.96 9.43
N ALA A 303 -42.35 35.21 10.36
CA ALA A 303 -41.27 34.31 10.01
C ALA A 303 -41.75 33.17 9.12
N ALA A 304 -42.92 32.58 9.40
CA ALA A 304 -43.52 31.56 8.57
C ALA A 304 -43.87 32.11 7.20
N ALA A 305 -44.50 33.30 7.12
CA ALA A 305 -44.82 33.95 5.86
C ALA A 305 -43.57 34.28 5.01
N PHE A 306 -42.45 34.66 5.65
CA PHE A 306 -41.17 34.84 4.99
C PHE A 306 -40.64 33.52 4.43
N ALA A 307 -40.70 32.44 5.24
CA ALA A 307 -40.27 31.14 4.79
C ALA A 307 -41.13 30.59 3.65
N ASP A 308 -42.48 30.73 3.74
CA ASP A 308 -43.41 30.35 2.67
C ASP A 308 -43.13 31.08 1.34
N ALA A 309 -42.76 32.37 1.40
CA ALA A 309 -42.47 33.18 0.23
C ALA A 309 -41.13 32.84 -0.44
N ASN A 310 -40.16 32.28 0.30
CA ASN A 310 -38.79 32.08 -0.21
C ASN A 310 -38.37 30.60 -0.31
N ILE A 311 -39.15 29.64 0.19
CA ILE A 311 -38.73 28.23 0.26
C ILE A 311 -38.49 27.62 -1.13
N ASP A 312 -39.25 28.04 -2.14
CA ASP A 312 -39.11 27.48 -3.49
C ASP A 312 -37.87 28.04 -4.22
N ASP A 313 -37.26 29.11 -3.77
CA ASP A 313 -35.98 29.59 -4.31
C ASP A 313 -34.81 28.65 -3.94
N TYR A 314 -34.96 27.89 -2.86
CA TYR A 314 -33.88 27.02 -2.34
C TYR A 314 -34.21 25.51 -2.34
N ALA A 315 -35.49 25.18 -2.28
CA ALA A 315 -35.96 23.82 -2.10
C ALA A 315 -37.23 23.50 -2.86
N ALA A 316 -37.37 24.04 -4.09
CA ALA A 316 -38.45 23.68 -5.01
C ALA A 316 -38.37 22.19 -5.35
N LYS A 317 -39.53 21.53 -5.44
CA LYS A 317 -39.58 20.13 -5.89
C LYS A 317 -39.61 20.11 -7.42
N PRO A 318 -38.64 19.47 -8.08
CA PRO A 318 -38.63 19.30 -9.52
C PRO A 318 -39.88 18.57 -10.05
N GLU A 319 -40.29 18.84 -11.27
CA GLU A 319 -41.45 18.18 -11.92
C GLU A 319 -41.36 16.66 -11.92
N ASN A 320 -40.16 16.12 -12.08
CA ASN A 320 -39.86 14.68 -12.08
C ASN A 320 -39.64 14.08 -10.68
N GLY A 321 -39.89 14.85 -9.59
CA GLY A 321 -39.66 14.47 -8.22
C GLY A 321 -38.26 14.83 -7.73
N TRP A 322 -38.00 14.52 -6.48
CA TRP A 322 -36.68 14.78 -5.86
C TRP A 322 -35.56 14.02 -6.55
N ALA A 323 -34.46 14.72 -6.84
CA ALA A 323 -33.26 14.09 -7.39
C ALA A 323 -32.48 13.32 -6.31
N ASN A 324 -31.96 12.16 -6.68
CA ASN A 324 -30.99 11.43 -5.88
C ASN A 324 -29.66 11.35 -6.65
N TRP A 325 -28.85 12.37 -6.51
CA TRP A 325 -27.59 12.53 -7.22
C TRP A 325 -26.59 11.41 -6.92
N ARG A 326 -26.56 10.97 -5.68
CA ARG A 326 -25.67 9.91 -5.23
C ARG A 326 -25.97 8.57 -5.92
N ASP A 327 -27.23 8.14 -5.94
CA ASP A 327 -27.61 6.89 -6.59
C ASP A 327 -27.55 7.00 -8.13
N ALA A 328 -27.66 8.22 -8.66
CA ALA A 328 -27.51 8.47 -10.10
C ALA A 328 -26.03 8.39 -10.55
N LEU A 329 -25.10 8.82 -9.72
CA LEU A 329 -23.67 8.80 -10.03
C LEU A 329 -23.04 7.43 -9.76
N PHE A 330 -23.30 6.84 -8.57
CA PHE A 330 -22.67 5.60 -8.17
C PHE A 330 -23.45 4.38 -8.67
N LYS A 331 -22.78 3.55 -9.45
CA LYS A 331 -23.32 2.33 -10.05
C LYS A 331 -22.54 1.11 -9.57
N ASN A 332 -22.96 -0.07 -10.00
CA ASN A 332 -22.16 -1.28 -9.76
C ASN A 332 -21.00 -1.32 -10.73
N GLY A 333 -19.78 -1.51 -10.20
CA GLY A 333 -18.59 -1.79 -10.99
C GLY A 333 -18.49 -3.27 -11.37
N SER A 334 -17.57 -3.61 -12.27
CA SER A 334 -17.29 -4.98 -12.69
C SER A 334 -15.80 -5.26 -12.68
N ASN A 335 -15.42 -6.52 -12.46
CA ASN A 335 -14.04 -6.96 -12.53
C ASN A 335 -13.92 -8.28 -13.28
N GLN A 336 -12.89 -8.39 -14.11
CA GLN A 336 -12.51 -9.59 -14.87
C GLN A 336 -11.00 -9.74 -14.81
N ASN A 337 -10.52 -10.95 -14.57
CA ASN A 337 -9.11 -11.27 -14.58
C ASN A 337 -8.90 -12.64 -15.20
N TYR A 338 -7.98 -12.73 -16.15
CA TYR A 338 -7.61 -13.96 -16.83
C TYR A 338 -6.10 -14.13 -16.77
N GLN A 339 -5.64 -15.32 -16.45
CA GLN A 339 -4.22 -15.64 -16.42
C GLN A 339 -3.98 -17.05 -16.96
N ALA A 340 -2.98 -17.17 -17.80
CA ALA A 340 -2.40 -18.44 -18.18
C ALA A 340 -0.92 -18.43 -17.79
N SER A 341 -0.43 -19.52 -17.19
CA SER A 341 0.98 -19.67 -16.87
C SER A 341 1.48 -21.06 -17.16
N VAL A 342 2.77 -21.16 -17.41
CA VAL A 342 3.47 -22.42 -17.65
C VAL A 342 4.73 -22.47 -16.79
N THR A 343 4.90 -23.55 -16.05
CA THR A 343 6.09 -23.83 -15.27
C THR A 343 6.65 -25.20 -15.60
N GLY A 344 7.96 -25.34 -15.58
CA GLY A 344 8.60 -26.62 -15.85
C GLY A 344 10.12 -26.55 -15.86
N GLY A 345 10.72 -27.68 -16.20
CA GLY A 345 12.17 -27.77 -16.34
C GLY A 345 12.77 -29.06 -15.80
N ASN A 346 14.08 -29.02 -15.65
CA ASN A 346 14.88 -30.12 -15.11
C ASN A 346 15.95 -29.55 -14.14
N ASP A 347 16.85 -30.38 -13.64
CA ASP A 347 17.90 -29.97 -12.69
C ASP A 347 18.83 -28.87 -13.23
N LYS A 348 18.94 -28.72 -14.54
CA LYS A 348 19.81 -27.75 -15.20
C LYS A 348 19.04 -26.50 -15.62
N THR A 349 17.86 -26.64 -16.19
CA THR A 349 17.07 -25.54 -16.73
C THR A 349 15.68 -25.54 -16.11
N LYS A 350 15.26 -24.41 -15.59
CA LYS A 350 13.93 -24.18 -15.04
C LYS A 350 13.34 -22.93 -15.67
N PHE A 351 12.06 -22.94 -15.94
CA PHE A 351 11.37 -21.80 -16.52
C PHE A 351 9.98 -21.61 -15.93
N TYR A 352 9.56 -20.37 -15.87
CA TYR A 352 8.21 -19.92 -15.61
C TYR A 352 7.84 -18.86 -16.65
N ALA A 353 6.65 -18.91 -17.21
CA ALA A 353 6.12 -17.82 -18.03
C ALA A 353 4.63 -17.64 -17.74
N SER A 354 4.14 -16.42 -17.78
CA SER A 354 2.73 -16.09 -17.60
C SER A 354 2.30 -14.95 -18.50
N LEU A 355 1.01 -14.97 -18.86
CA LEU A 355 0.28 -13.87 -19.50
C LEU A 355 -0.98 -13.63 -18.70
N SER A 356 -1.32 -12.38 -18.45
CA SER A 356 -2.56 -12.01 -17.80
C SER A 356 -3.21 -10.78 -18.43
N TYR A 357 -4.53 -10.76 -18.34
CA TYR A 357 -5.38 -9.60 -18.68
C TYR A 357 -6.32 -9.35 -17.51
N ALA A 358 -6.41 -8.13 -17.07
CA ALA A 358 -7.33 -7.69 -16.03
C ALA A 358 -8.07 -6.44 -16.49
N ASN A 359 -9.39 -6.41 -16.24
CA ASN A 359 -10.23 -5.25 -16.46
C ASN A 359 -11.11 -5.05 -15.24
N GLN A 360 -11.04 -3.88 -14.64
CA GLN A 360 -11.82 -3.46 -13.49
C GLN A 360 -12.50 -2.12 -13.79
N ASN A 361 -13.82 -2.12 -13.88
CA ASN A 361 -14.59 -0.90 -13.98
C ASN A 361 -14.98 -0.44 -12.57
N GLY A 362 -14.80 0.84 -12.30
CA GLY A 362 -15.16 1.47 -11.03
C GLY A 362 -16.68 1.64 -10.88
N ILE A 363 -17.07 2.21 -9.75
CA ILE A 363 -18.48 2.49 -9.42
C ILE A 363 -18.98 3.85 -9.94
N VAL A 364 -18.11 4.67 -10.50
CA VAL A 364 -18.43 5.87 -11.25
C VAL A 364 -18.17 5.59 -12.72
N ASP A 365 -19.11 5.98 -13.60
CA ASP A 365 -18.96 5.76 -15.04
C ASP A 365 -17.62 6.28 -15.54
N ARG A 366 -17.00 5.57 -16.48
CA ARG A 366 -15.70 5.89 -17.08
C ARG A 366 -14.50 5.87 -16.13
N SER A 367 -14.66 5.43 -14.88
CA SER A 367 -13.53 5.09 -14.02
C SER A 367 -13.17 3.61 -14.16
N GLY A 368 -11.88 3.28 -14.19
CA GLY A 368 -11.48 1.88 -14.33
C GLY A 368 -10.01 1.68 -14.60
N LEU A 369 -9.60 0.42 -14.58
CA LEU A 369 -8.24 -0.05 -14.82
C LEU A 369 -8.27 -1.25 -15.78
N GLU A 370 -7.53 -1.15 -16.86
CA GLU A 370 -7.23 -2.25 -17.76
C GLU A 370 -5.73 -2.53 -17.74
N ARG A 371 -5.33 -3.80 -17.59
CA ARG A 371 -3.92 -4.18 -17.51
C ARG A 371 -3.65 -5.48 -18.24
N MET A 372 -2.59 -5.46 -19.04
CA MET A 372 -1.98 -6.67 -19.63
C MET A 372 -0.57 -6.84 -19.06
N THR A 373 -0.24 -8.05 -18.60
CA THR A 373 1.11 -8.36 -18.13
C THR A 373 1.64 -9.65 -18.74
N GLY A 374 2.93 -9.64 -19.06
CA GLY A 374 3.69 -10.83 -19.42
C GLY A 374 4.90 -10.96 -18.51
N ASN A 375 5.16 -12.15 -17.99
CA ASN A 375 6.31 -12.43 -17.14
C ASN A 375 7.04 -13.71 -17.64
N VAL A 376 8.38 -13.65 -17.66
CA VAL A 376 9.23 -14.80 -18.03
C VAL A 376 10.41 -14.86 -17.07
N ASN A 377 10.58 -16.01 -16.42
CA ASN A 377 11.70 -16.30 -15.53
C ASN A 377 12.40 -17.59 -16.00
N VAL A 378 13.70 -17.51 -16.26
CA VAL A 378 14.52 -18.65 -16.69
C VAL A 378 15.76 -18.75 -15.82
N SER A 379 16.04 -19.95 -15.34
CA SER A 379 17.26 -20.27 -14.61
C SER A 379 17.99 -21.44 -15.30
N HIS A 380 19.27 -21.27 -15.62
CA HIS A 380 20.07 -22.30 -16.28
C HIS A 380 21.41 -22.51 -15.59
N ARG A 381 21.77 -23.78 -15.31
CA ARG A 381 23.07 -24.16 -14.71
C ARG A 381 23.93 -24.85 -15.76
N PHE A 382 25.18 -24.38 -15.89
CA PHE A 382 26.20 -24.97 -16.78
C PHE A 382 27.57 -24.99 -16.07
N GLY A 383 28.03 -26.19 -15.72
CA GLY A 383 29.26 -26.36 -14.96
C GLY A 383 29.18 -25.63 -13.60
N LYS A 384 30.11 -24.72 -13.38
CA LYS A 384 30.18 -23.91 -12.15
C LYS A 384 29.37 -22.62 -12.20
N PHE A 385 28.68 -22.39 -13.29
CA PHE A 385 27.90 -21.16 -13.50
C PHE A 385 26.40 -21.42 -13.43
N LYS A 386 25.67 -20.41 -12.94
CA LYS A 386 24.22 -20.32 -12.97
C LYS A 386 23.82 -18.99 -13.58
N LEU A 387 22.98 -19.00 -14.58
CA LEU A 387 22.39 -17.83 -15.21
C LEU A 387 20.92 -17.75 -14.80
N ASP A 388 20.52 -16.63 -14.19
CA ASP A 388 19.12 -16.29 -13.91
C ASP A 388 18.74 -15.07 -14.76
N ALA A 389 17.66 -15.18 -15.52
CA ALA A 389 17.10 -14.09 -16.31
C ALA A 389 15.61 -13.97 -16.01
N SER A 390 15.14 -12.77 -15.74
CA SER A 390 13.73 -12.46 -15.59
C SER A 390 13.35 -11.21 -16.36
N SER A 391 12.15 -11.19 -16.92
CA SER A 391 11.59 -10.03 -17.59
C SER A 391 10.08 -9.97 -17.36
N MET A 392 9.61 -8.85 -16.90
CA MET A 392 8.20 -8.51 -16.75
C MET A 392 7.90 -7.30 -17.64
N ILE A 393 6.83 -7.39 -18.43
CA ILE A 393 6.29 -6.28 -19.23
C ILE A 393 4.84 -6.10 -18.85
N SER A 394 4.45 -4.84 -18.63
CA SER A 394 3.08 -4.46 -18.30
C SER A 394 2.64 -3.26 -19.15
N SER A 395 1.42 -3.32 -19.64
CA SER A 395 0.69 -2.19 -20.22
C SER A 395 -0.56 -1.98 -19.38
N MET A 396 -0.77 -0.77 -18.89
CA MET A 396 -1.86 -0.39 -18.02
C MET A 396 -2.53 0.87 -18.54
N HIS A 397 -3.86 0.84 -18.62
CA HIS A 397 -4.71 1.98 -18.93
C HIS A 397 -5.62 2.23 -17.73
N GLN A 398 -5.50 3.39 -17.12
CA GLN A 398 -6.36 3.82 -16.01
C GLN A 398 -7.18 5.03 -16.47
N ASN A 399 -8.47 4.98 -16.21
CA ASN A 399 -9.35 6.14 -16.28
C ASN A 399 -9.76 6.49 -14.86
N SER A 400 -9.55 7.72 -14.44
CA SER A 400 -9.88 8.20 -13.11
C SER A 400 -11.11 9.10 -13.15
N ALA A 401 -12.02 8.94 -12.20
CA ALA A 401 -12.96 9.99 -11.87
C ALA A 401 -12.24 10.98 -10.96
N MET A 402 -12.48 12.28 -11.14
CA MET A 402 -11.92 13.29 -10.27
C MET A 402 -12.51 13.15 -8.86
N ASP A 403 -11.66 12.72 -7.90
CA ASP A 403 -12.00 12.55 -6.49
C ASP A 403 -10.89 13.12 -5.60
N GLY A 404 -11.16 13.19 -4.30
CA GLY A 404 -10.20 13.65 -3.32
C GLY A 404 -9.94 15.16 -3.33
N GLY A 405 -9.07 15.61 -2.46
CA GLY A 405 -8.67 17.00 -2.31
C GLY A 405 -9.79 17.95 -1.94
N ALA A 406 -9.47 19.22 -1.87
CA ALA A 406 -10.47 20.30 -1.74
C ALA A 406 -11.12 20.65 -3.10
N SER A 407 -11.11 19.72 -4.06
CA SER A 407 -11.64 19.96 -5.39
C SER A 407 -13.15 20.07 -5.38
N PHE A 408 -13.66 21.28 -5.49
CA PHE A 408 -15.07 21.57 -5.75
C PHE A 408 -15.53 21.16 -7.15
N ALA A 409 -14.64 20.65 -7.97
CA ALA A 409 -14.84 20.46 -9.39
C ALA A 409 -15.11 19.01 -9.79
N GLY A 410 -15.11 18.06 -8.86
CA GLY A 410 -15.28 16.64 -9.18
C GLY A 410 -16.74 16.22 -9.18
N ALA A 411 -17.11 15.27 -10.04
CA ALA A 411 -18.45 14.71 -10.09
C ALA A 411 -18.87 14.11 -8.72
N ILE A 412 -17.93 13.53 -7.98
CA ILE A 412 -18.19 12.91 -6.67
C ILE A 412 -18.58 13.97 -5.63
N SER A 413 -17.80 15.05 -5.50
CA SER A 413 -18.10 16.13 -4.56
C SER A 413 -19.43 16.81 -4.90
N SER A 414 -19.69 17.04 -6.20
CA SER A 414 -20.94 17.62 -6.66
C SER A 414 -22.14 16.75 -6.32
N ALA A 415 -22.09 15.44 -6.58
CA ALA A 415 -23.20 14.52 -6.34
C ALA A 415 -23.50 14.25 -4.86
N VAL A 416 -22.50 14.36 -3.96
CA VAL A 416 -22.69 14.05 -2.53
C VAL A 416 -22.88 15.29 -1.67
N TRP A 417 -22.51 16.50 -2.14
CA TRP A 417 -22.60 17.71 -1.33
C TRP A 417 -23.15 18.94 -2.07
N PHE A 418 -22.64 19.25 -3.27
CA PHE A 418 -22.93 20.55 -3.87
C PHE A 418 -24.28 20.62 -4.60
N LEU A 419 -24.88 19.46 -4.93
CA LEU A 419 -26.20 19.40 -5.56
C LEU A 419 -27.21 18.81 -4.59
N GLY A 420 -28.28 19.60 -4.36
CA GLY A 420 -29.40 19.18 -3.53
C GLY A 420 -30.45 18.38 -4.30
N PRO A 421 -31.37 17.72 -3.60
CA PRO A 421 -32.51 17.03 -4.22
C PRO A 421 -33.41 17.95 -5.10
N SER A 422 -33.32 19.26 -4.95
CA SER A 422 -34.04 20.25 -5.74
C SER A 422 -33.45 20.48 -7.13
N ASN A 423 -32.18 20.09 -7.34
CA ASN A 423 -31.52 20.19 -8.62
C ASN A 423 -31.89 18.98 -9.48
N ALA A 424 -32.64 19.16 -10.57
CA ALA A 424 -33.08 18.07 -11.42
C ALA A 424 -31.91 17.44 -12.19
N ILE A 425 -31.92 16.10 -12.33
CA ILE A 425 -30.94 15.36 -13.14
C ILE A 425 -31.37 15.33 -14.61
N TYR A 426 -32.67 15.16 -14.85
CA TYR A 426 -33.27 14.99 -16.14
C TYR A 426 -34.39 16.03 -16.35
N ASP A 427 -34.62 16.39 -17.60
CA ASP A 427 -35.77 17.20 -18.00
C ASP A 427 -37.08 16.38 -17.90
N LYS A 428 -38.21 17.02 -18.15
CA LYS A 428 -39.54 16.38 -18.14
C LYS A 428 -39.72 15.27 -19.17
N ASN A 429 -38.85 15.21 -20.19
CA ASN A 429 -38.88 14.19 -21.23
C ASN A 429 -37.93 13.04 -20.92
N GLY A 430 -37.15 13.09 -19.80
CA GLY A 430 -36.17 12.10 -19.40
C GLY A 430 -34.79 12.29 -20.04
N ASN A 431 -34.52 13.42 -20.69
CA ASN A 431 -33.18 13.71 -21.20
C ASN A 431 -32.31 14.25 -20.09
N LEU A 432 -31.02 13.85 -20.11
CA LEU A 432 -30.05 14.36 -19.16
C LEU A 432 -29.86 15.86 -19.35
N LEU A 433 -29.99 16.63 -18.27
CA LEU A 433 -29.75 18.08 -18.30
C LEU A 433 -28.23 18.34 -18.41
N THR A 434 -27.83 19.36 -19.12
CA THR A 434 -26.43 19.81 -19.18
C THR A 434 -26.07 20.73 -18.01
N GLU A 435 -27.03 21.52 -17.59
CA GLU A 435 -26.92 22.48 -16.50
C GLU A 435 -27.95 22.19 -15.41
N THR A 436 -27.69 22.62 -14.20
CA THR A 436 -28.58 22.51 -13.04
C THR A 436 -28.82 23.90 -12.45
N ASP A 437 -30.07 24.23 -12.12
CA ASP A 437 -30.41 25.51 -11.51
C ASP A 437 -29.77 25.66 -10.12
N GLY A 438 -29.19 26.85 -9.84
CA GLY A 438 -28.74 27.27 -8.53
C GLY A 438 -27.58 26.50 -7.97
N ALA A 439 -26.80 25.81 -8.78
CA ALA A 439 -25.80 24.89 -8.30
C ALA A 439 -24.44 25.54 -8.05
N TYR A 440 -23.78 25.08 -7.04
CA TYR A 440 -22.33 24.98 -7.00
C TYR A 440 -21.83 24.24 -8.24
N ASN A 441 -20.55 24.28 -8.52
CA ASN A 441 -19.96 23.70 -9.71
C ASN A 441 -20.40 24.37 -11.02
N ASN A 442 -20.51 25.67 -10.97
CA ASN A 442 -20.88 26.51 -12.13
C ASN A 442 -22.22 26.14 -12.82
N GLY A 443 -23.09 25.42 -12.10
CA GLY A 443 -24.42 25.05 -12.64
C GLY A 443 -24.41 23.80 -13.53
N TYR A 444 -23.32 23.04 -13.64
CA TYR A 444 -23.28 21.89 -14.53
C TYR A 444 -23.73 20.59 -13.85
N ASN A 445 -24.35 19.72 -14.64
CA ASN A 445 -24.75 18.39 -14.21
C ASN A 445 -23.51 17.47 -14.13
N PRO A 446 -23.13 16.95 -12.94
CA PRO A 446 -21.90 16.15 -12.78
C PRO A 446 -21.93 14.82 -13.56
N ILE A 447 -23.09 14.27 -13.87
CA ILE A 447 -23.21 13.06 -14.71
C ILE A 447 -22.87 13.41 -16.16
N TYR A 448 -23.40 14.54 -16.66
CA TYR A 448 -23.06 15.06 -17.98
C TYR A 448 -21.58 15.43 -18.07
N GLU A 449 -21.08 16.14 -17.07
CA GLU A 449 -19.69 16.54 -16.96
C GLU A 449 -18.76 15.31 -16.99
N ASN A 450 -19.03 14.28 -16.18
CA ASN A 450 -18.24 13.05 -16.16
C ASN A 450 -18.23 12.27 -17.49
N GLN A 451 -19.27 12.48 -18.34
CA GLN A 451 -19.31 11.90 -19.69
C GLN A 451 -18.44 12.66 -20.70
N HIS A 452 -18.11 13.92 -20.44
CA HIS A 452 -17.37 14.80 -21.34
C HIS A 452 -15.96 15.13 -20.84
N MET A 453 -15.69 14.98 -19.56
CA MET A 453 -14.36 15.08 -18.98
C MET A 453 -13.65 13.73 -19.01
N SER A 454 -12.33 13.74 -18.98
CA SER A 454 -11.54 12.50 -18.81
C SER A 454 -10.20 12.79 -18.15
N ASP A 455 -9.78 11.86 -17.31
CA ASP A 455 -8.42 11.74 -16.81
C ASP A 455 -7.94 10.32 -17.14
N ARG A 456 -6.99 10.21 -18.07
CA ARG A 456 -6.48 8.93 -18.60
C ARG A 456 -5.00 8.83 -18.40
N THR A 457 -4.57 7.82 -17.62
CA THR A 457 -3.18 7.49 -17.46
C THR A 457 -2.86 6.20 -18.21
N ASN A 458 -1.94 6.28 -19.16
CA ASN A 458 -1.42 5.13 -19.91
C ASN A 458 0.00 4.86 -19.44
N THR A 459 0.24 3.67 -18.88
CA THR A 459 1.54 3.28 -18.34
C THR A 459 2.06 2.02 -19.00
N THR A 460 3.31 2.07 -19.46
CA THR A 460 4.06 0.89 -19.86
C THR A 460 5.24 0.72 -18.93
N ARG A 461 5.42 -0.49 -18.39
CA ARG A 461 6.57 -0.85 -17.55
C ARG A 461 7.28 -2.07 -18.11
N SER A 462 8.61 -2.01 -18.15
CA SER A 462 9.48 -3.15 -18.44
C SER A 462 10.51 -3.28 -17.33
N TYR A 463 10.40 -4.34 -16.54
CA TYR A 463 11.37 -4.66 -15.49
C TYR A 463 12.10 -5.94 -15.85
N SER A 464 13.41 -5.87 -16.03
CA SER A 464 14.23 -6.99 -16.47
C SER A 464 15.48 -7.15 -15.60
N THR A 465 15.82 -8.39 -15.27
CA THR A 465 17.03 -8.71 -14.51
C THR A 465 17.82 -9.80 -15.18
N LEU A 466 19.14 -9.67 -15.11
CA LEU A 466 20.08 -10.71 -15.55
C LEU A 466 21.10 -10.91 -14.44
N ALA A 467 21.28 -12.14 -13.99
CA ALA A 467 22.27 -12.48 -12.96
C ALA A 467 23.10 -13.68 -13.37
N LEU A 468 24.41 -13.55 -13.23
CA LEU A 468 25.38 -14.62 -13.41
C LEU A 468 26.03 -14.97 -12.07
N GLU A 469 25.88 -16.19 -11.60
CA GLU A 469 26.54 -16.72 -10.41
C GLU A 469 27.65 -17.69 -10.83
N TRP A 470 28.84 -17.48 -10.29
CA TRP A 470 29.99 -18.35 -10.45
C TRP A 470 30.33 -19.01 -9.10
N ASN A 471 30.21 -20.34 -9.02
CA ASN A 471 30.68 -21.14 -7.91
C ASN A 471 32.22 -21.32 -8.04
N ILE A 472 32.98 -20.40 -7.44
CA ILE A 472 34.45 -20.41 -7.46
C ILE A 472 34.93 -21.68 -6.76
N TRP A 473 34.43 -21.87 -5.52
CA TRP A 473 34.59 -23.08 -4.72
C TRP A 473 33.19 -23.50 -4.17
N ASP A 474 33.07 -24.65 -3.57
CA ASP A 474 31.79 -25.14 -3.05
C ASP A 474 31.17 -24.20 -2.00
N ASN A 475 32.02 -23.44 -1.32
CA ASN A 475 31.66 -22.52 -0.25
C ASN A 475 31.84 -21.02 -0.61
N LEU A 476 32.32 -20.68 -1.81
CA LEU A 476 32.54 -19.31 -2.24
C LEU A 476 31.91 -19.06 -3.61
N LYS A 477 31.02 -18.10 -3.65
CA LYS A 477 30.26 -17.72 -4.86
C LYS A 477 30.42 -16.25 -5.16
N LEU A 478 30.61 -15.94 -6.42
CA LEU A 478 30.55 -14.59 -6.95
C LEU A 478 29.29 -14.47 -7.82
N ARG A 479 28.45 -13.46 -7.55
CA ARG A 479 27.27 -13.16 -8.34
C ARG A 479 27.32 -11.73 -8.83
N GLU A 480 27.10 -11.57 -10.11
CA GLU A 480 26.87 -10.27 -10.75
C GLU A 480 25.43 -10.21 -11.22
N LYS A 481 24.71 -9.14 -10.86
CA LYS A 481 23.32 -8.91 -11.25
C LYS A 481 23.20 -7.52 -11.83
N VAL A 482 22.50 -7.42 -12.97
CA VAL A 482 22.06 -6.16 -13.57
C VAL A 482 20.54 -6.16 -13.61
N ALA A 483 19.93 -5.06 -13.21
CA ALA A 483 18.51 -4.85 -13.32
C ALA A 483 18.21 -3.51 -13.98
N TYR A 484 17.21 -3.52 -14.85
CA TYR A 484 16.73 -2.34 -15.56
C TYR A 484 15.21 -2.24 -15.40
N ASP A 485 14.75 -1.12 -14.82
CA ASP A 485 13.35 -0.77 -14.64
C ASP A 485 13.05 0.46 -15.49
N TYR A 486 12.19 0.28 -16.48
CA TYR A 486 11.70 1.33 -17.37
C TYR A 486 10.22 1.52 -17.16
N ILE A 487 9.80 2.74 -16.87
CA ILE A 487 8.40 3.13 -16.75
C ILE A 487 8.17 4.34 -17.65
N ASN A 488 7.17 4.24 -18.50
CA ASN A 488 6.65 5.36 -19.27
C ASN A 488 5.18 5.57 -18.91
N SER A 489 4.80 6.75 -18.47
CA SER A 489 3.44 7.12 -18.13
C SER A 489 3.05 8.40 -18.86
N THR A 490 1.93 8.37 -19.56
CA THR A 490 1.30 9.53 -20.19
C THR A 490 -0.07 9.71 -19.60
N GLU A 491 -0.32 10.86 -19.04
CA GLU A 491 -1.61 11.24 -18.47
C GLU A 491 -2.22 12.37 -19.29
N ASP A 492 -3.44 12.16 -19.76
CA ASP A 492 -4.26 13.11 -20.54
C ASP A 492 -5.47 13.51 -19.71
N VAL A 493 -5.56 14.78 -19.33
CA VAL A 493 -6.70 15.36 -18.63
C VAL A 493 -7.42 16.29 -19.60
N LEU A 494 -8.72 16.08 -19.77
CA LEU A 494 -9.59 16.88 -20.61
C LEU A 494 -10.75 17.44 -19.79
N TRP A 495 -10.92 18.74 -19.84
CA TRP A 495 -12.12 19.45 -19.40
C TRP A 495 -12.82 20.05 -20.62
N ASP A 496 -14.02 19.54 -20.89
CA ASP A 496 -14.80 19.94 -22.07
C ASP A 496 -15.19 21.42 -22.00
N LYS A 497 -15.26 22.07 -23.17
CA LYS A 497 -15.60 23.49 -23.25
C LYS A 497 -17.07 23.80 -22.96
N PHE A 498 -17.95 22.81 -23.00
CA PHE A 498 -19.38 22.99 -22.79
C PHE A 498 -19.84 22.75 -21.37
N CYS A 499 -18.97 22.28 -20.48
CA CYS A 499 -19.35 21.95 -19.10
C CYS A 499 -18.20 22.13 -18.12
N GLY A 500 -18.59 22.34 -16.86
CA GLY A 500 -17.71 22.36 -15.70
C GLY A 500 -16.54 23.34 -15.80
N ASN A 501 -15.41 22.95 -15.29
CA ASN A 501 -14.23 23.79 -15.20
C ASN A 501 -13.60 24.14 -16.56
N GLY A 502 -13.95 23.43 -17.60
CA GLY A 502 -13.46 23.71 -18.96
C GLY A 502 -14.16 24.87 -19.65
N SER A 503 -15.42 25.19 -19.27
CA SER A 503 -16.25 26.19 -19.95
C SER A 503 -15.64 27.60 -19.89
N GLY A 504 -15.11 28.01 -18.73
CA GLY A 504 -14.49 29.31 -18.53
C GLY A 504 -13.24 29.56 -19.37
N SER A 505 -12.60 28.51 -19.87
CA SER A 505 -11.40 28.55 -20.70
C SER A 505 -11.66 28.05 -22.14
N ASN A 506 -12.92 27.90 -22.53
CA ASN A 506 -13.32 27.32 -23.82
C ASN A 506 -12.66 25.95 -24.09
N GLY A 507 -12.64 25.10 -23.05
CA GLY A 507 -11.98 23.81 -23.03
C GLY A 507 -10.53 23.87 -22.52
N VAL A 508 -10.13 22.83 -21.80
CA VAL A 508 -8.76 22.65 -21.28
C VAL A 508 -8.30 21.24 -21.58
N MET A 509 -7.15 21.10 -22.20
CA MET A 509 -6.45 19.83 -22.34
C MET A 509 -5.07 19.93 -21.70
N GLN A 510 -4.75 18.96 -20.83
CA GLN A 510 -3.43 18.87 -20.22
C GLN A 510 -2.85 17.48 -20.52
N ARG A 511 -1.57 17.43 -20.79
CA ARG A 511 -0.82 16.19 -20.97
C ARG A 511 0.46 16.22 -20.16
N THR A 512 0.60 15.23 -19.29
CA THR A 512 1.84 14.98 -18.56
C THR A 512 2.48 13.71 -19.12
N TYR A 513 3.74 13.82 -19.51
CA TYR A 513 4.57 12.71 -19.93
C TYR A 513 5.69 12.51 -18.91
N ASN A 514 5.76 11.30 -18.38
CA ASN A 514 6.80 10.90 -17.45
C ASN A 514 7.51 9.64 -17.93
N GLU A 515 8.82 9.68 -18.00
CA GLU A 515 9.65 8.53 -18.29
C GLU A 515 10.67 8.37 -17.16
N TRP A 516 10.61 7.22 -16.47
CA TRP A 516 11.57 6.85 -15.44
C TRP A 516 12.41 5.68 -15.93
N THR A 517 13.71 5.79 -15.73
CA THR A 517 14.63 4.68 -15.94
C THR A 517 15.49 4.49 -14.69
N THR A 518 15.59 3.24 -14.24
CA THR A 518 16.47 2.86 -13.13
C THR A 518 17.35 1.71 -13.55
N MET A 519 18.66 1.90 -13.52
CA MET A 519 19.64 0.85 -13.73
C MET A 519 20.35 0.53 -12.42
N ASN A 520 20.28 -0.72 -11.99
CA ASN A 520 20.96 -1.23 -10.80
C ASN A 520 21.99 -2.28 -11.19
N THR A 521 23.19 -2.21 -10.59
CA THR A 521 24.18 -3.30 -10.65
C THR A 521 24.53 -3.77 -9.26
N GLN A 522 24.70 -5.07 -9.08
CA GLN A 522 25.02 -5.68 -7.79
C GLN A 522 26.07 -6.77 -7.98
N THR A 523 27.27 -6.53 -7.45
CA THR A 523 28.35 -7.52 -7.35
C THR A 523 28.35 -8.08 -5.94
N GLN A 524 28.21 -9.38 -5.76
CA GLN A 524 28.09 -10.03 -4.47
C GLN A 524 29.06 -11.20 -4.37
N LEU A 525 29.91 -11.21 -3.34
CA LEU A 525 30.77 -12.34 -2.98
C LEU A 525 30.21 -12.98 -1.70
N THR A 526 29.77 -14.22 -1.78
CA THR A 526 29.15 -14.96 -0.66
C THR A 526 30.01 -16.13 -0.25
N TYR A 527 30.27 -16.25 1.04
CA TYR A 527 31.00 -17.38 1.64
C TYR A 527 30.12 -18.07 2.69
N ASN A 528 29.90 -19.38 2.52
CA ASN A 528 29.11 -20.20 3.43
C ASN A 528 29.89 -21.45 3.82
N LYS A 529 30.15 -21.64 5.09
CA LYS A 529 30.90 -22.83 5.58
C LYS A 529 30.49 -23.28 6.97
N SER A 530 30.35 -24.55 7.12
CA SER A 530 30.15 -25.23 8.42
C SER A 530 31.46 -25.90 8.87
N PHE A 531 31.81 -25.72 10.14
CA PHE A 531 32.99 -26.32 10.80
C PHE A 531 32.51 -27.05 12.07
N GLY A 532 32.07 -28.29 11.95
CA GLY A 532 31.41 -28.99 13.05
C GLY A 532 30.14 -28.27 13.50
N ALA A 533 30.14 -27.80 14.75
CA ALA A 533 28.99 -27.05 15.31
C ALA A 533 28.95 -25.56 14.91
N HIS A 534 29.99 -25.06 14.25
CA HIS A 534 30.12 -23.66 13.87
C HIS A 534 29.68 -23.45 12.41
N ASN A 535 28.78 -22.52 12.15
CA ASN A 535 28.34 -22.12 10.82
C ASN A 535 28.61 -20.63 10.60
N VAL A 536 29.22 -20.29 9.48
CA VAL A 536 29.53 -18.92 9.07
C VAL A 536 28.93 -18.65 7.70
N ASP A 537 28.16 -17.58 7.60
CA ASP A 537 27.65 -16.99 6.37
C ASP A 537 28.17 -15.55 6.26
N ALA A 538 28.93 -15.25 5.23
CA ALA A 538 29.48 -13.93 5.00
C ALA A 538 29.16 -13.44 3.59
N LEU A 539 28.87 -12.15 3.47
CA LEU A 539 28.58 -11.44 2.22
C LEU A 539 29.42 -10.17 2.14
N LEU A 540 30.04 -9.94 1.01
CA LEU A 540 30.57 -8.64 0.60
C LEU A 540 29.86 -8.21 -0.68
N GLY A 541 29.45 -6.94 -0.77
CA GLY A 541 28.72 -6.41 -1.90
C GLY A 541 29.17 -5.03 -2.32
N PHE A 542 29.04 -4.79 -3.62
CA PHE A 542 29.18 -3.49 -4.25
C PHE A 542 27.98 -3.26 -5.14
N GLU A 543 27.34 -2.08 -5.04
CA GLU A 543 26.13 -1.75 -5.78
C GLU A 543 26.22 -0.37 -6.37
N THR A 544 25.64 -0.21 -7.56
CA THR A 544 25.40 1.10 -8.16
C THR A 544 23.96 1.23 -8.60
N GLU A 545 23.42 2.43 -8.50
CA GLU A 545 22.11 2.79 -9.02
C GLU A 545 22.22 4.09 -9.79
N ALA A 546 21.64 4.12 -10.97
CA ALA A 546 21.41 5.34 -11.75
C ALA A 546 19.92 5.44 -12.05
N TRP A 547 19.33 6.52 -11.57
CA TRP A 547 17.92 6.85 -11.78
C TRP A 547 17.81 8.14 -12.58
N HIS A 548 16.96 8.13 -13.60
CA HIS A 548 16.64 9.25 -14.47
C HIS A 548 15.14 9.43 -14.57
N ASN A 549 14.69 10.67 -14.64
CA ASN A 549 13.31 11.02 -14.96
C ASN A 549 13.30 12.14 -16.00
N ASN A 550 12.59 11.90 -17.10
CA ASN A 550 12.23 12.91 -18.09
C ASN A 550 10.75 13.23 -17.90
N ASN A 551 10.45 14.47 -17.55
CA ASN A 551 9.07 14.94 -17.37
C ASN A 551 8.78 16.03 -18.39
N SER A 552 7.62 16.00 -19.01
CA SER A 552 7.10 17.08 -19.85
C SER A 552 5.62 17.29 -19.54
N TYR A 553 5.23 18.54 -19.43
CA TYR A 553 3.86 18.97 -19.21
C TYR A 553 3.46 19.94 -20.33
N ALA A 554 2.29 19.73 -20.90
CA ALA A 554 1.66 20.65 -21.87
C ALA A 554 0.22 20.94 -21.43
N SER A 555 -0.21 22.19 -21.61
CA SER A 555 -1.57 22.64 -21.37
C SER A 555 -2.04 23.47 -22.57
N GLY A 556 -3.23 23.16 -23.07
CA GLY A 556 -3.88 23.95 -24.14
C GLY A 556 -5.25 24.40 -23.67
N THR A 557 -5.64 25.64 -24.05
CA THR A 557 -6.95 26.22 -23.79
C THR A 557 -7.50 26.85 -25.06
N ASP A 558 -8.75 27.31 -25.03
CA ASP A 558 -9.43 28.01 -26.13
C ASP A 558 -9.54 27.16 -27.41
N PHE A 559 -10.32 26.07 -27.32
CA PHE A 559 -10.58 25.18 -28.46
C PHE A 559 -11.80 25.60 -29.29
N PRO A 560 -11.61 25.99 -30.55
CA PRO A 560 -12.71 26.40 -31.40
C PRO A 560 -13.69 25.28 -31.78
N GLY A 561 -13.24 24.03 -31.74
CA GLY A 561 -14.00 22.81 -32.04
C GLY A 561 -13.97 21.79 -30.91
N ASN A 562 -14.47 20.57 -31.15
CA ASN A 562 -14.48 19.47 -30.20
C ASN A 562 -13.29 18.53 -30.42
N LEU A 563 -12.29 18.95 -31.20
CA LEU A 563 -11.04 18.20 -31.39
C LEU A 563 -9.99 18.81 -30.48
N TYR A 564 -9.82 18.17 -29.33
CA TYR A 564 -8.90 18.58 -28.29
C TYR A 564 -7.49 18.01 -28.57
N GLU A 565 -6.74 18.76 -29.39
CA GLU A 565 -5.33 18.53 -29.66
C GLU A 565 -4.59 19.87 -29.54
N PHE A 566 -3.38 19.89 -29.01
CA PHE A 566 -2.63 21.13 -28.75
C PHE A 566 -2.46 22.00 -29.99
N ALA A 567 -2.39 21.38 -31.16
CA ALA A 567 -2.35 22.11 -32.43
C ALA A 567 -3.60 22.92 -32.73
N ASN A 568 -4.72 22.65 -32.07
CA ASN A 568 -6.02 23.31 -32.25
C ASN A 568 -6.35 24.24 -31.09
N SER A 569 -5.51 24.38 -30.06
CA SER A 569 -5.73 25.34 -28.99
C SER A 569 -5.37 26.75 -29.42
N GLY A 570 -6.11 27.71 -28.93
CA GLY A 570 -5.83 29.14 -29.12
C GLY A 570 -4.66 29.60 -28.26
N ASP A 571 -4.44 28.93 -27.12
CA ASP A 571 -3.37 29.22 -26.21
C ASP A 571 -2.72 27.91 -25.70
N THR A 572 -1.38 27.83 -25.73
CA THR A 572 -0.62 26.64 -25.37
C THR A 572 0.56 26.97 -24.48
N SER A 573 0.73 26.26 -23.40
CA SER A 573 1.94 26.29 -22.56
C SER A 573 2.61 24.91 -22.52
N MET A 574 3.94 24.90 -22.47
CA MET A 574 4.71 23.65 -22.37
C MET A 574 5.90 23.84 -21.45
N GLN A 575 6.17 22.84 -20.64
CA GLN A 575 7.33 22.77 -19.74
C GLN A 575 7.95 21.39 -19.82
N SER A 576 9.27 21.32 -19.61
CA SER A 576 9.97 20.02 -19.54
C SER A 576 11.11 20.09 -18.54
N TYR A 577 11.32 18.97 -17.84
CA TYR A 577 12.34 18.83 -16.80
C TYR A 577 13.05 17.49 -16.93
N LYS A 578 14.33 17.47 -16.54
CA LYS A 578 15.12 16.25 -16.43
C LYS A 578 15.72 16.18 -15.05
N TYR A 579 15.57 15.02 -14.42
CA TYR A 579 16.07 14.77 -13.08
C TYR A 579 16.97 13.54 -13.08
N ASP A 580 18.07 13.62 -12.34
CA ASP A 580 19.06 12.56 -12.20
C ASP A 580 19.36 12.31 -10.73
N SER A 581 19.47 11.03 -10.36
CA SER A 581 20.00 10.62 -9.06
C SER A 581 20.89 9.40 -9.22
N LYS A 582 22.07 9.42 -8.57
CA LYS A 582 23.00 8.30 -8.57
C LYS A 582 23.38 7.91 -7.16
N MET A 583 23.53 6.62 -6.94
CA MET A 583 23.98 6.07 -5.67
C MET A 583 25.03 5.00 -5.89
N THR A 584 26.03 4.97 -5.02
CA THR A 584 27.07 3.91 -4.97
C THR A 584 27.17 3.41 -3.54
N SER A 585 27.26 2.11 -3.38
CA SER A 585 27.18 1.47 -2.07
C SER A 585 28.18 0.33 -1.91
N PHE A 586 28.81 0.27 -0.73
CA PHE A 586 29.63 -0.85 -0.27
C PHE A 586 28.93 -1.49 0.92
N LEU A 587 28.80 -2.81 0.94
CA LEU A 587 28.09 -3.51 2.00
C LEU A 587 28.81 -4.80 2.39
N GLY A 588 28.62 -5.20 3.63
CA GLY A 588 29.10 -6.45 4.14
C GLY A 588 28.25 -6.96 5.28
N ARG A 589 28.18 -8.28 5.40
CA ARG A 589 27.45 -8.98 6.49
C ARG A 589 28.20 -10.24 6.88
N VAL A 590 28.22 -10.52 8.16
CA VAL A 590 28.65 -11.80 8.72
C VAL A 590 27.59 -12.30 9.69
N ASN A 591 27.07 -13.48 9.44
CA ASN A 591 26.24 -14.23 10.37
C ASN A 591 27.02 -15.44 10.88
N TYR A 592 26.93 -15.65 12.17
CA TYR A 592 27.53 -16.78 12.85
C TYR A 592 26.50 -17.55 13.66
N ASN A 593 26.56 -18.83 13.61
CA ASN A 593 25.71 -19.72 14.41
C ASN A 593 26.56 -20.83 15.02
N TYR A 594 26.32 -21.11 16.31
CA TYR A 594 26.92 -22.19 17.04
C TYR A 594 25.84 -23.19 17.41
N ASN A 595 25.97 -24.43 16.89
CA ASN A 595 25.12 -25.59 17.18
C ASN A 595 23.61 -25.36 16.99
N ASP A 596 23.24 -24.44 16.13
CA ASP A 596 21.84 -23.95 15.91
C ASP A 596 21.13 -23.48 17.21
N LEU A 597 21.91 -23.04 18.22
CA LEU A 597 21.46 -22.52 19.51
C LEU A 597 21.75 -21.04 19.67
N TYR A 598 22.97 -20.60 19.36
CA TYR A 598 23.42 -19.22 19.53
C TYR A 598 23.72 -18.59 18.18
N TYR A 599 23.12 -17.44 17.95
CA TYR A 599 23.25 -16.73 16.68
C TYR A 599 23.77 -15.33 16.92
N ALA A 600 24.65 -14.86 16.07
CA ALA A 600 25.12 -13.48 16.04
C ALA A 600 25.20 -12.99 14.60
N GLY A 601 24.84 -11.75 14.37
CA GLY A 601 24.90 -11.10 13.07
C GLY A 601 25.47 -9.70 13.18
N VAL A 602 26.29 -9.32 12.20
CA VAL A 602 26.81 -7.95 12.05
C VAL A 602 26.67 -7.57 10.58
N SER A 603 26.18 -6.36 10.31
CA SER A 603 26.18 -5.79 8.96
C SER A 603 26.70 -4.36 8.96
N TYR A 604 27.28 -3.98 7.83
CA TYR A 604 27.75 -2.62 7.57
C TYR A 604 27.47 -2.26 6.11
N ARG A 605 26.98 -1.05 5.90
CA ARG A 605 26.77 -0.48 4.56
C ARG A 605 27.19 0.98 4.55
N ARG A 606 27.81 1.41 3.47
CA ARG A 606 28.19 2.80 3.23
C ARG A 606 27.63 3.25 1.89
N ASP A 607 26.71 4.20 1.91
CA ASP A 607 26.06 4.76 0.72
C ASP A 607 26.57 6.15 0.40
N GLY A 608 26.87 6.41 -0.86
CA GLY A 608 27.17 7.74 -1.39
C GLY A 608 26.11 8.15 -2.39
N SER A 609 25.43 9.30 -2.14
CA SER A 609 24.32 9.77 -2.97
C SER A 609 24.61 11.13 -3.61
N SER A 610 24.21 11.30 -4.88
CA SER A 610 24.25 12.58 -5.59
C SER A 610 23.27 13.64 -5.06
N ARG A 611 22.31 13.24 -4.19
CA ARG A 611 21.34 14.17 -3.57
C ARG A 611 21.95 15.03 -2.46
N MET A 612 23.22 14.80 -2.11
CA MET A 612 23.91 15.41 -1.00
C MET A 612 25.15 16.18 -1.46
N ALA A 613 25.49 17.24 -0.76
CA ALA A 613 26.74 17.95 -0.96
C ALA A 613 27.94 17.02 -0.75
N ARG A 614 29.08 17.35 -1.35
CA ARG A 614 30.29 16.51 -1.37
C ARG A 614 30.75 16.09 0.03
N GLU A 615 30.67 17.00 0.99
CA GLU A 615 31.09 16.84 2.38
C GLU A 615 30.19 15.87 3.16
N ASN A 616 28.89 15.86 2.84
CA ASN A 616 27.86 15.05 3.52
C ASN A 616 27.35 13.88 2.66
N ARG A 617 27.97 13.62 1.51
CA ARG A 617 27.52 12.64 0.52
C ARG A 617 27.45 11.22 1.05
N TRP A 618 28.35 10.85 1.97
CA TRP A 618 28.50 9.47 2.44
C TRP A 618 27.82 9.25 3.78
N GLY A 619 26.82 8.36 3.80
CA GLY A 619 26.19 7.83 5.01
C GLY A 619 26.74 6.46 5.36
N SER A 620 26.88 6.16 6.66
CA SER A 620 27.28 4.85 7.16
C SER A 620 26.17 4.26 8.01
N PHE A 621 25.75 3.04 7.67
CA PHE A 621 24.67 2.30 8.29
C PHE A 621 25.18 0.95 8.75
N TRP A 622 24.73 0.51 9.92
CA TRP A 622 25.25 -0.73 10.50
C TRP A 622 24.25 -1.35 11.46
N SER A 623 24.42 -2.64 11.72
CA SER A 623 23.62 -3.31 12.74
C SER A 623 24.40 -4.43 13.41
N VAL A 624 23.95 -4.75 14.63
CA VAL A 624 24.37 -5.92 15.41
C VAL A 624 23.11 -6.62 15.90
N SER A 625 23.11 -7.94 15.83
CA SER A 625 22.00 -8.76 16.30
C SER A 625 22.47 -10.05 16.95
N GLY A 626 21.69 -10.55 17.87
CA GLY A 626 21.91 -11.83 18.53
C GLY A 626 20.61 -12.57 18.80
N ALA A 627 20.68 -13.88 18.82
CA ALA A 627 19.57 -14.71 19.25
C ALA A 627 20.03 -15.96 19.99
N TRP A 628 19.19 -16.42 20.92
CA TRP A 628 19.38 -17.65 21.67
C TRP A 628 18.11 -18.50 21.54
N ARG A 629 18.28 -19.70 20.96
CA ARG A 629 17.22 -20.70 20.84
C ARG A 629 17.23 -21.59 22.07
N PHE A 630 16.75 -21.05 23.19
CA PHE A 630 16.76 -21.75 24.49
C PHE A 630 15.87 -23.00 24.48
N GLY A 631 14.80 -23.04 23.64
CA GLY A 631 13.91 -24.20 23.50
C GLY A 631 14.61 -25.47 22.99
N ALA A 632 15.77 -25.34 22.34
CA ALA A 632 16.59 -26.48 21.89
C ALA A 632 17.66 -26.92 22.91
N GLU A 633 17.78 -26.21 24.04
CA GLU A 633 18.72 -26.55 25.11
C GLU A 633 18.26 -27.78 25.91
N LYS A 634 19.23 -28.55 26.45
CA LYS A 634 18.96 -29.78 27.22
C LYS A 634 18.12 -29.55 28.47
N PHE A 635 18.22 -28.38 29.12
CA PHE A 635 17.43 -28.10 30.33
C PHE A 635 15.91 -27.91 30.00
N MET A 636 15.56 -27.72 28.76
CA MET A 636 14.17 -27.61 28.29
C MET A 636 13.53 -28.97 27.96
N ASP A 637 14.33 -30.06 27.91
CA ASP A 637 13.85 -31.39 27.51
C ASP A 637 12.65 -31.87 28.33
N SER A 638 12.58 -31.50 29.62
CA SER A 638 11.49 -31.88 30.52
C SER A 638 10.12 -31.21 30.24
N ILE A 639 10.12 -30.10 29.52
CA ILE A 639 8.90 -29.32 29.19
C ILE A 639 8.65 -29.22 27.68
N LYS A 640 9.43 -29.92 26.84
CA LYS A 640 9.28 -29.88 25.37
C LYS A 640 7.91 -30.27 24.86
N ASP A 641 7.20 -31.13 25.60
CA ASP A 641 5.83 -31.50 25.25
C ASP A 641 4.85 -30.31 25.34
N ILE A 642 5.15 -29.34 26.21
CA ILE A 642 4.36 -28.13 26.40
C ILE A 642 4.96 -26.97 25.62
N LEU A 643 6.22 -26.60 25.90
CA LEU A 643 6.98 -25.57 25.18
C LEU A 643 7.95 -26.25 24.22
N SER A 644 7.51 -26.46 23.01
CA SER A 644 8.19 -27.25 21.98
C SER A 644 9.40 -26.53 21.40
N ASP A 645 9.41 -25.20 21.37
CA ASP A 645 10.54 -24.38 20.98
C ASP A 645 10.44 -22.99 21.60
N GLY A 646 11.59 -22.33 21.79
CA GLY A 646 11.66 -20.97 22.31
C GLY A 646 12.94 -20.27 21.87
N LYS A 647 12.81 -18.99 21.43
CA LYS A 647 13.92 -18.19 20.96
C LYS A 647 13.77 -16.74 21.40
N ILE A 648 14.84 -16.17 21.93
CA ILE A 648 14.96 -14.74 22.25
C ILE A 648 15.82 -14.09 21.18
N ARG A 649 15.44 -12.90 20.74
CA ARG A 649 16.14 -12.08 19.73
C ARG A 649 16.37 -10.68 20.26
N VAL A 650 17.54 -10.11 20.00
CA VAL A 650 17.84 -8.70 20.27
C VAL A 650 18.60 -8.14 19.09
N SER A 651 18.20 -6.98 18.62
CA SER A 651 18.91 -6.27 17.55
C SER A 651 18.97 -4.77 17.81
N TYR A 652 20.05 -4.18 17.34
CA TYR A 652 20.23 -2.74 17.25
C TYR A 652 20.82 -2.38 15.90
N GLY A 653 20.29 -1.33 15.27
CA GLY A 653 20.82 -0.88 14.00
C GLY A 653 20.55 0.58 13.71
N VAL A 654 21.31 1.10 12.76
CA VAL A 654 21.22 2.47 12.27
C VAL A 654 20.99 2.43 10.77
N ASN A 655 19.88 3.01 10.32
CA ASN A 655 19.53 3.24 8.92
C ASN A 655 19.46 4.75 8.66
N GLY A 656 19.28 5.14 7.41
CA GLY A 656 19.11 6.54 7.04
C GLY A 656 17.99 6.76 6.04
N THR A 657 17.64 8.04 5.85
CA THR A 657 16.74 8.50 4.79
C THR A 657 17.38 9.66 4.03
N LEU A 658 17.16 9.66 2.71
CA LEU A 658 17.59 10.73 1.83
C LEU A 658 16.58 11.88 1.82
N PRO A 659 17.01 13.13 1.56
CA PRO A 659 16.07 14.19 1.22
C PRO A 659 15.16 13.79 0.06
N SER A 660 13.89 14.20 0.09
CA SER A 660 13.01 14.06 -1.08
C SER A 660 13.52 14.88 -2.27
N GLY A 661 13.97 16.11 -2.03
CA GLY A 661 14.54 16.96 -3.04
C GLY A 661 15.88 16.45 -3.56
N LEU A 662 16.04 16.43 -4.89
CA LEU A 662 17.23 15.89 -5.56
C LEU A 662 18.43 16.84 -5.49
N TYR A 663 18.16 18.15 -5.38
CA TYR A 663 19.15 19.22 -5.50
C TYR A 663 19.09 20.25 -4.35
N SER A 664 18.52 19.88 -3.19
CA SER A 664 18.34 20.78 -2.03
C SER A 664 19.65 21.37 -1.48
N TYR A 665 20.80 20.83 -1.87
CA TYR A 665 22.13 21.35 -1.52
C TYR A 665 22.68 22.41 -2.51
N MET A 666 21.92 22.73 -3.58
CA MET A 666 22.31 23.67 -4.64
C MET A 666 21.34 24.85 -4.68
N ASN A 667 21.83 26.02 -5.10
CA ASN A 667 20.93 27.09 -5.52
C ASN A 667 20.27 26.69 -6.85
N LEU A 668 18.95 26.83 -6.92
CA LEU A 668 18.19 26.57 -8.13
C LEU A 668 17.65 27.86 -8.72
N TYR A 669 17.64 27.93 -10.03
CA TYR A 669 17.21 29.09 -10.79
C TYR A 669 16.23 28.67 -11.87
N LYS A 670 15.24 29.53 -12.16
CA LYS A 670 14.38 29.41 -13.34
C LYS A 670 14.59 30.56 -14.30
N TYR A 671 14.47 30.33 -15.58
CA TYR A 671 14.39 31.35 -16.62
C TYR A 671 12.92 31.71 -16.84
N GLY A 672 12.69 32.84 -17.53
CA GLY A 672 11.33 33.29 -17.84
C GLY A 672 10.78 34.34 -16.86
N GLU A 673 11.58 34.76 -15.89
CA GLU A 673 11.30 35.99 -15.14
C GLU A 673 11.49 37.20 -16.03
N TYR A 674 10.51 38.13 -16.02
CA TYR A 674 10.59 39.30 -16.86
C TYR A 674 10.92 40.54 -16.03
N TYR A 675 11.93 41.26 -16.44
CA TYR A 675 12.25 42.61 -15.92
C TYR A 675 12.34 43.59 -17.08
N ASN A 676 11.46 44.59 -17.07
CA ASN A 676 11.41 45.65 -18.10
C ASN A 676 11.40 45.10 -19.55
N GLY A 677 10.58 44.02 -19.78
CA GLY A 677 10.44 43.39 -21.09
C GLY A 677 11.58 42.47 -21.54
N SER A 678 12.61 42.27 -20.69
CA SER A 678 13.70 41.35 -20.95
C SER A 678 13.62 40.11 -20.09
N ASN A 679 13.95 38.94 -20.69
CA ASN A 679 14.01 37.68 -19.95
C ASN A 679 15.11 37.73 -18.89
N GLY A 680 14.76 37.45 -17.69
CA GLY A 680 15.63 37.35 -16.54
C GLY A 680 15.70 35.92 -15.98
N MET A 681 16.35 35.79 -14.85
CA MET A 681 16.51 34.55 -14.11
C MET A 681 16.16 34.78 -12.64
N GLY A 682 15.23 34.04 -12.13
CA GLY A 682 14.80 34.06 -10.71
C GLY A 682 15.36 32.89 -9.90
N ILE A 683 15.58 33.08 -8.61
CA ILE A 683 15.96 32.03 -7.67
C ILE A 683 14.69 31.26 -7.30
N ILE A 684 14.71 29.93 -7.41
CA ILE A 684 13.61 29.04 -7.00
C ILE A 684 13.99 28.07 -5.87
N GLY A 685 15.20 28.11 -5.37
CA GLY A 685 15.65 27.31 -4.25
C GLY A 685 16.97 27.78 -3.70
N VAL A 686 17.09 27.83 -2.38
CA VAL A 686 18.30 28.25 -1.66
C VAL A 686 19.07 27.02 -1.21
N ALA A 687 20.39 27.01 -1.51
CA ALA A 687 21.28 25.91 -1.18
C ALA A 687 21.41 25.65 0.32
N ASN A 688 21.35 24.40 0.73
CA ASN A 688 21.84 23.96 2.03
C ASN A 688 22.94 22.90 1.87
N LYS A 689 24.19 23.31 1.92
CA LYS A 689 25.36 22.41 1.83
C LYS A 689 25.58 21.58 3.10
N ASP A 690 25.02 22.03 4.23
CA ASP A 690 25.15 21.36 5.53
C ASP A 690 24.08 20.28 5.75
N LEU A 691 23.17 20.10 4.79
CA LEU A 691 22.12 19.08 4.84
C LEU A 691 22.74 17.69 5.05
N LYS A 692 22.25 16.97 6.07
CA LYS A 692 22.70 15.62 6.46
C LYS A 692 21.59 14.61 6.26
N TRP A 693 21.99 13.35 6.20
CA TRP A 693 21.10 12.21 6.22
C TRP A 693 20.24 12.22 7.50
N GLU A 694 18.95 11.91 7.38
CA GLU A 694 18.19 11.51 8.56
C GLU A 694 18.77 10.21 9.10
N GLN A 695 18.83 10.04 10.41
CA GLN A 695 19.33 8.86 11.09
C GLN A 695 18.21 8.19 11.88
N ASN A 696 17.97 6.93 11.57
CA ASN A 696 17.00 6.10 12.26
C ASN A 696 17.74 5.04 13.08
N LYS A 697 17.68 5.15 14.42
CA LYS A 697 18.32 4.26 15.40
C LYS A 697 17.25 3.41 16.05
N ALA A 698 17.29 2.10 15.83
CA ALA A 698 16.25 1.21 16.30
C ALA A 698 16.77 0.05 17.15
N TRP A 699 16.14 -0.16 18.29
CA TRP A 699 16.21 -1.38 19.10
C TRP A 699 15.01 -2.27 18.78
N ASN A 700 15.23 -3.56 18.72
CA ASN A 700 14.17 -4.57 18.67
C ASN A 700 14.47 -5.72 19.62
N PHE A 701 13.48 -6.10 20.42
CA PHE A 701 13.50 -7.25 21.33
C PHE A 701 12.41 -8.21 20.89
N GLY A 702 12.76 -9.43 20.53
CA GLY A 702 11.83 -10.42 20.01
C GLY A 702 11.81 -11.69 20.88
N LEU A 703 10.63 -12.28 20.98
CA LEU A 703 10.40 -13.56 21.64
C LEU A 703 9.53 -14.43 20.73
N ASP A 704 10.08 -15.58 20.31
CA ASP A 704 9.36 -16.57 19.53
C ASP A 704 9.17 -17.82 20.39
N LEU A 705 7.91 -18.25 20.57
CA LEU A 705 7.54 -19.42 21.38
C LEU A 705 6.67 -20.36 20.54
N THR A 706 6.86 -21.66 20.70
CA THR A 706 5.99 -22.67 20.11
C THR A 706 5.51 -23.63 21.19
N PHE A 707 4.19 -23.69 21.38
CA PHE A 707 3.56 -24.58 22.36
C PHE A 707 2.90 -25.76 21.67
N LEU A 708 3.02 -26.96 22.28
CA LEU A 708 2.34 -28.19 21.85
C LEU A 708 2.54 -28.53 20.36
N ASN A 709 3.60 -28.02 19.73
CA ASN A 709 3.85 -28.04 18.28
C ASN A 709 2.67 -27.52 17.43
N ARG A 710 1.78 -26.69 18.00
CA ARG A 710 0.53 -26.22 17.36
C ARG A 710 0.34 -24.72 17.45
N ILE A 711 0.78 -24.08 18.52
CA ILE A 711 0.53 -22.66 18.78
C ILE A 711 1.88 -21.95 18.76
N SER A 712 2.05 -21.05 17.83
CA SER A 712 3.22 -20.19 17.73
C SER A 712 2.87 -18.78 18.14
N VAL A 713 3.68 -18.20 19.01
CA VAL A 713 3.58 -16.83 19.49
C VAL A 713 4.86 -16.11 19.15
N THR A 714 4.75 -15.03 18.37
CA THR A 714 5.85 -14.08 18.13
C THR A 714 5.49 -12.76 18.76
N LEU A 715 6.36 -12.23 19.62
CA LEU A 715 6.25 -10.93 20.26
C LEU A 715 7.48 -10.11 19.90
N ASP A 716 7.29 -8.89 19.42
CA ASP A 716 8.34 -7.92 19.19
C ASP A 716 8.03 -6.61 19.94
N TYR A 717 8.99 -6.10 20.71
CA TYR A 717 9.00 -4.76 21.27
C TYR A 717 10.09 -3.95 20.59
N TYR A 718 9.76 -2.75 20.13
CA TYR A 718 10.70 -1.90 19.41
C TYR A 718 10.70 -0.46 19.93
N VAL A 719 11.86 0.18 19.80
CA VAL A 719 12.04 1.63 20.00
C VAL A 719 12.86 2.17 18.84
N ARG A 720 12.28 3.04 18.05
CA ARG A 720 12.89 3.70 16.88
C ARG A 720 12.98 5.19 17.14
N ASN A 721 14.20 5.73 17.18
CA ASN A 721 14.46 7.16 17.29
C ASN A 721 14.99 7.66 15.94
N THR A 722 14.26 8.56 15.31
CA THR A 722 14.70 9.26 14.10
C THR A 722 15.20 10.64 14.50
N SER A 723 16.40 10.99 14.10
CA SER A 723 17.04 12.28 14.35
C SER A 723 17.48 12.93 13.05
N ASN A 724 17.78 14.22 13.09
CA ASN A 724 18.08 15.03 11.90
C ASN A 724 16.94 15.01 10.88
N LEU A 725 15.69 15.04 11.31
CA LEU A 725 14.53 15.09 10.42
C LEU A 725 14.65 16.27 9.46
N ILE A 726 14.41 15.99 8.18
CA ILE A 726 14.51 17.00 7.13
C ILE A 726 13.17 17.69 6.96
N MET A 727 13.18 19.03 7.02
CA MET A 727 12.00 19.85 6.80
C MET A 727 12.32 21.06 5.95
N ASN A 728 11.33 21.53 5.20
CA ASN A 728 11.37 22.84 4.55
C ASN A 728 11.02 23.91 5.61
N ARG A 729 12.05 24.56 6.14
CA ARG A 729 11.92 25.62 7.14
C ARG A 729 11.74 26.97 6.47
N PRO A 730 10.79 27.82 6.91
CA PRO A 730 10.70 29.19 6.49
C PRO A 730 12.00 29.94 6.80
N ILE A 731 12.48 30.70 5.84
CA ILE A 731 13.65 31.56 5.96
C ILE A 731 13.28 33.00 5.62
N SER A 732 14.16 33.94 5.92
CA SER A 732 13.98 35.32 5.50
C SER A 732 13.90 35.42 3.96
N MET A 733 13.04 36.31 3.45
CA MET A 733 12.93 36.60 2.01
C MET A 733 14.05 37.50 1.48
N ILE A 734 15.01 37.88 2.31
CA ILE A 734 16.17 38.74 1.91
C ILE A 734 16.93 38.21 0.68
N PRO A 735 17.07 36.86 0.48
CA PRO A 735 17.69 36.35 -0.75
C PRO A 735 16.90 36.60 -2.05
N GLY A 736 15.70 37.17 -1.97
CA GLY A 736 14.86 37.45 -3.14
C GLY A 736 14.10 36.25 -3.70
N TYR A 737 14.00 35.20 -2.91
CA TYR A 737 13.22 33.99 -3.23
C TYR A 737 12.01 33.88 -2.30
N TYR A 738 10.87 33.54 -2.89
CA TYR A 738 9.66 33.07 -2.18
C TYR A 738 8.84 32.18 -3.14
N ASP A 739 8.12 31.26 -2.56
CA ASP A 739 7.13 30.47 -3.28
C ASP A 739 5.86 31.31 -3.48
N GLU A 740 5.44 31.48 -4.72
CA GLU A 740 4.30 32.37 -5.08
C GLU A 740 2.99 31.87 -4.47
N SER A 741 2.84 30.56 -4.28
CA SER A 741 1.62 29.96 -3.75
C SER A 741 1.52 30.08 -2.21
N SER A 742 2.64 29.96 -1.51
CA SER A 742 2.70 30.05 -0.05
C SER A 742 3.12 31.42 0.46
N LEU A 743 3.67 32.29 -0.40
CA LEU A 743 4.30 33.56 -0.05
C LEU A 743 5.41 33.42 0.99
N LEU A 744 6.10 32.28 1.00
CA LEU A 744 7.17 31.96 1.95
C LEU A 744 8.43 31.55 1.20
N ALA A 745 9.59 32.02 1.69
CA ALA A 745 10.87 31.44 1.33
C ALA A 745 11.15 30.25 2.24
N THR A 746 11.49 29.10 1.69
CA THR A 746 11.82 27.89 2.45
C THR A 746 13.16 27.29 2.06
N MET A 747 13.80 26.60 2.99
CA MET A 747 15.04 25.86 2.76
C MET A 747 14.99 24.52 3.50
N ALA A 748 15.37 23.43 2.84
CA ALA A 748 15.46 22.12 3.46
C ALA A 748 16.56 22.10 4.54
N GLN A 749 16.22 21.78 5.77
CA GLN A 749 17.13 21.75 6.92
C GLN A 749 16.87 20.51 7.79
N ASN A 750 17.89 20.08 8.54
CA ASN A 750 17.71 19.05 9.59
C ASN A 750 17.26 19.73 10.87
N VAL A 751 15.99 19.53 11.26
CA VAL A 751 15.34 20.41 12.26
C VAL A 751 14.58 19.67 13.37
N GLY A 752 14.71 18.38 13.52
CA GLY A 752 13.95 17.74 14.56
C GLY A 752 14.28 16.28 14.83
N SER A 753 13.58 15.71 15.77
CA SER A 753 13.69 14.30 16.14
C SER A 753 12.31 13.74 16.50
N MET A 754 12.11 12.43 16.26
CA MET A 754 10.87 11.73 16.51
C MET A 754 11.15 10.35 17.10
N ARG A 755 10.27 9.86 17.96
CA ARG A 755 10.31 8.50 18.48
C ARG A 755 9.05 7.74 18.11
N ASN A 756 9.22 6.50 17.62
CA ASN A 756 8.18 5.49 17.55
C ASN A 756 8.56 4.32 18.46
N GLN A 757 7.63 3.85 19.27
CA GLN A 757 7.82 2.67 20.11
C GLN A 757 6.54 1.87 20.14
N GLY A 758 6.66 0.55 20.25
CA GLY A 758 5.47 -0.27 20.20
C GLY A 758 5.67 -1.73 20.47
N ILE A 759 4.57 -2.45 20.50
CA ILE A 759 4.49 -3.89 20.69
C ILE A 759 3.73 -4.50 19.51
N GLU A 760 4.26 -5.57 18.96
CA GLU A 760 3.63 -6.38 17.93
C GLU A 760 3.51 -7.83 18.43
N VAL A 761 2.35 -8.43 18.23
CA VAL A 761 2.12 -9.83 18.61
C VAL A 761 1.45 -10.57 17.46
N THR A 762 1.96 -11.76 17.15
CA THR A 762 1.31 -12.72 16.27
C THR A 762 1.11 -14.03 17.00
N ILE A 763 -0.12 -14.54 16.98
CA ILE A 763 -0.47 -15.85 17.52
C ILE A 763 -1.02 -16.67 16.37
N SER A 764 -0.33 -17.74 15.99
CA SER A 764 -0.80 -18.66 14.95
C SER A 764 -1.04 -20.03 15.57
N SER A 765 -2.17 -20.64 15.28
CA SER A 765 -2.60 -21.90 15.88
C SER A 765 -3.14 -22.87 14.82
N THR A 766 -2.69 -24.11 14.87
CA THR A 766 -3.33 -25.24 14.21
C THR A 766 -4.33 -25.84 15.19
N ASN A 767 -5.60 -25.40 15.11
CA ASN A 767 -6.64 -25.78 16.08
C ASN A 767 -6.99 -27.27 15.96
N ILE A 768 -7.23 -27.74 14.74
CA ILE A 768 -7.54 -29.13 14.42
C ILE A 768 -6.79 -29.52 13.15
N GLN A 769 -6.12 -30.67 13.19
CA GLN A 769 -5.49 -31.30 12.04
C GLN A 769 -5.86 -32.79 12.05
N LYS A 770 -6.66 -33.19 11.07
CA LYS A 770 -7.07 -34.58 10.83
C LYS A 770 -6.99 -34.87 9.34
N LYS A 771 -7.05 -36.11 8.94
CA LYS A 771 -6.95 -36.55 7.52
C LYS A 771 -7.80 -35.70 6.55
N ASP A 772 -9.06 -35.42 6.92
CA ASP A 772 -10.03 -34.74 6.05
C ASP A 772 -10.43 -33.37 6.60
N PHE A 773 -9.79 -32.87 7.66
CA PHE A 773 -10.17 -31.62 8.30
C PHE A 773 -8.96 -30.87 8.85
N LEU A 774 -8.74 -29.65 8.35
CA LEU A 774 -7.73 -28.73 8.85
C LEU A 774 -8.41 -27.42 9.26
N TRP A 775 -8.10 -26.92 10.46
CA TRP A 775 -8.50 -25.59 10.90
C TRP A 775 -7.32 -24.87 11.51
N THR A 776 -6.94 -23.74 10.94
CA THR A 776 -5.89 -22.84 11.45
C THR A 776 -6.44 -21.45 11.72
N THR A 777 -5.87 -20.79 12.71
CA THR A 777 -6.20 -19.41 13.09
C THR A 777 -4.91 -18.61 13.22
N SER A 778 -4.89 -17.39 12.72
CA SER A 778 -3.82 -16.42 12.94
C SER A 778 -4.43 -15.11 13.44
N LEU A 779 -4.02 -14.69 14.65
CA LEU A 779 -4.37 -13.41 15.24
C LEU A 779 -3.11 -12.56 15.30
N ASN A 780 -3.19 -11.33 14.85
CA ASN A 780 -2.12 -10.36 15.03
C ASN A 780 -2.68 -9.03 15.54
N PHE A 781 -1.86 -8.34 16.32
CA PHE A 781 -2.15 -6.98 16.75
C PHE A 781 -0.85 -6.19 16.96
N GLY A 782 -0.94 -4.89 16.76
CA GLY A 782 0.12 -3.94 16.95
C GLY A 782 -0.38 -2.71 17.68
N HIS A 783 0.45 -2.18 18.55
CA HIS A 783 0.33 -0.86 19.16
C HIS A 783 1.59 -0.08 18.81
N ASN A 784 1.43 1.11 18.23
CA ASN A 784 2.52 2.07 18.02
C ASN A 784 2.21 3.35 18.79
N SER A 785 3.22 3.95 19.40
CA SER A 785 3.15 5.29 19.99
C SER A 785 4.19 6.17 19.33
N ASN A 786 3.74 7.17 18.62
CA ASN A 786 4.56 8.18 17.96
C ASN A 786 4.68 9.43 18.84
N LYS A 787 5.85 10.05 18.86
CA LYS A 787 6.10 11.28 19.59
C LYS A 787 7.17 12.14 18.93
N VAL A 788 6.86 13.38 18.64
CA VAL A 788 7.86 14.39 18.29
C VAL A 788 8.69 14.68 19.54
N THR A 789 10.01 14.49 19.48
CA THR A 789 10.90 14.64 20.64
C THR A 789 11.68 15.94 20.64
N GLU A 790 11.89 16.53 19.47
CA GLU A 790 12.64 17.77 19.28
C GLU A 790 12.17 18.46 18.00
N LEU A 791 12.05 19.77 18.04
CA LEU A 791 11.91 20.67 16.90
C LEU A 791 12.83 21.86 17.11
N THR A 792 13.39 22.41 16.05
CA THR A 792 14.21 23.62 16.10
C THR A 792 13.34 24.83 15.76
N GLY A 793 13.27 25.78 16.68
CA GLY A 793 12.53 27.04 16.57
C GLY A 793 12.17 27.55 17.95
N ASP A 794 11.67 28.78 18.03
CA ASP A 794 11.38 29.43 19.31
C ASP A 794 10.14 28.84 20.02
N ASP A 795 9.26 28.16 19.27
CA ASP A 795 7.95 27.71 19.79
C ASP A 795 7.81 26.20 19.97
N ASP A 796 8.80 25.37 19.67
CA ASP A 796 8.72 23.88 19.71
C ASP A 796 7.48 23.30 19.01
N LYS A 797 6.89 24.02 18.05
CA LYS A 797 5.69 23.62 17.32
C LYS A 797 5.67 24.14 15.88
N ILE A 798 5.03 23.40 15.00
CA ILE A 798 4.79 23.75 13.59
C ILE A 798 3.32 23.48 13.30
N ILE A 799 2.60 24.50 12.83
CA ILE A 799 1.18 24.40 12.48
C ILE A 799 1.03 24.30 10.96
N SER A 800 0.25 23.33 10.51
CA SER A 800 -0.06 23.09 9.10
C SER A 800 -1.56 22.81 8.93
N GLY A 801 -2.34 23.85 8.59
CA GLY A 801 -3.80 23.73 8.44
C GLY A 801 -4.48 23.28 9.75
N ALA A 802 -5.11 22.11 9.70
CA ALA A 802 -5.79 21.47 10.83
C ALA A 802 -4.85 20.67 11.75
N LEU A 803 -3.58 20.51 11.37
CA LEU A 803 -2.60 19.68 12.07
C LEU A 803 -1.53 20.53 12.77
N ILE A 804 -0.92 19.95 13.80
CA ILE A 804 0.23 20.52 14.50
C ILE A 804 1.29 19.45 14.78
N HIS A 805 2.54 19.80 14.54
CA HIS A 805 3.68 19.04 15.02
C HIS A 805 4.22 19.78 16.25
N GLN A 806 4.09 19.17 17.42
CA GLN A 806 4.51 19.76 18.68
C GLN A 806 5.35 18.77 19.48
N VAL A 807 6.42 19.28 20.13
CA VAL A 807 7.25 18.47 21.02
C VAL A 807 6.40 17.84 22.12
N GLY A 808 6.58 16.54 22.29
CA GLY A 808 5.84 15.76 23.28
C GLY A 808 4.50 15.19 22.80
N LYS A 809 4.05 15.49 21.57
CA LYS A 809 2.76 15.07 21.00
C LYS A 809 2.96 14.11 19.81
N PRO A 810 1.93 13.32 19.45
CA PRO A 810 1.92 12.54 18.21
C PRO A 810 2.07 13.44 16.97
N TYR A 811 2.63 12.87 15.91
CA TYR A 811 2.89 13.60 14.66
C TYR A 811 1.62 14.17 14.02
N TYR A 812 0.57 13.38 13.88
CA TYR A 812 -0.73 13.80 13.36
C TYR A 812 -1.67 14.18 14.52
N SER A 813 -1.39 15.31 15.18
CA SER A 813 -2.27 15.89 16.19
C SER A 813 -3.14 16.98 15.57
N TYR A 814 -4.46 16.91 15.81
CA TYR A 814 -5.41 17.91 15.32
C TYR A 814 -5.38 19.15 16.20
N TYR A 815 -5.23 20.33 15.57
CA TYR A 815 -5.08 21.62 16.24
C TYR A 815 -6.15 22.60 15.76
N MET A 816 -7.18 22.78 16.56
CA MET A 816 -8.34 23.56 16.21
C MET A 816 -9.09 24.07 17.44
N TYR A 817 -10.14 24.85 17.25
CA TYR A 817 -11.03 25.24 18.32
C TYR A 817 -11.77 24.03 18.87
N GLU A 818 -11.82 23.91 20.22
CA GLU A 818 -12.53 22.82 20.87
C GLU A 818 -14.02 23.16 20.97
N TYR A 819 -14.84 22.41 20.23
CA TYR A 819 -16.29 22.57 20.22
C TYR A 819 -16.89 22.15 21.57
N ALA A 820 -17.73 23.02 22.18
CA ALA A 820 -18.34 22.81 23.47
C ALA A 820 -19.84 22.49 23.41
N GLY A 821 -20.41 22.48 22.20
CA GLY A 821 -21.82 22.22 21.98
C GLY A 821 -22.55 23.46 21.45
N VAL A 822 -23.85 23.49 21.66
CA VAL A 822 -24.76 24.57 21.24
C VAL A 822 -25.12 25.42 22.44
N ASP A 823 -25.07 26.73 22.28
CA ASP A 823 -25.55 27.66 23.29
C ASP A 823 -27.10 27.61 23.35
N PRO A 824 -27.71 27.27 24.47
CA PRO A 824 -29.16 27.07 24.57
C PRO A 824 -29.98 28.33 24.29
N GLU A 825 -29.42 29.50 24.57
CA GLU A 825 -30.15 30.78 24.44
C GLU A 825 -30.12 31.30 22.99
N THR A 826 -28.99 31.11 22.32
CA THR A 826 -28.80 31.72 20.98
C THR A 826 -28.86 30.71 19.84
N GLY A 827 -28.70 29.42 20.16
CA GLY A 827 -28.58 28.34 19.15
C GLY A 827 -27.25 28.36 18.39
N LEU A 828 -26.31 29.20 18.78
CA LEU A 828 -25.01 29.30 18.13
C LEU A 828 -24.07 28.23 18.63
N GLU A 829 -23.07 27.90 17.80
CA GLU A 829 -21.94 27.07 18.23
C GLU A 829 -21.17 27.73 19.35
N SER A 830 -20.81 26.97 20.36
CA SER A 830 -19.98 27.41 21.46
C SER A 830 -18.66 26.65 21.50
N TYR A 831 -17.62 27.33 21.98
CA TYR A 831 -16.25 26.82 22.03
C TYR A 831 -15.68 27.01 23.42
N TYR A 832 -14.82 26.09 23.88
CA TYR A 832 -14.03 26.30 25.08
C TYR A 832 -12.99 27.39 24.84
N ILE A 833 -12.81 28.27 25.84
CA ILE A 833 -11.88 29.41 25.73
C ILE A 833 -10.44 28.97 25.60
N ASN A 834 -10.01 27.92 26.31
CA ASN A 834 -8.67 27.34 26.25
C ASN A 834 -7.52 28.37 26.37
N ASP A 835 -7.66 29.36 27.24
CA ASP A 835 -6.68 30.46 27.48
C ASP A 835 -5.54 30.08 28.44
N GLY A 836 -5.53 28.87 28.96
CA GLY A 836 -4.56 28.40 29.97
C GLY A 836 -4.79 28.92 31.39
N THR A 837 -5.88 29.63 31.62
CA THR A 837 -6.30 30.13 32.93
C THR A 837 -7.44 29.30 33.53
N GLU A 838 -7.98 29.71 34.67
CA GLU A 838 -9.20 29.14 35.28
C GLU A 838 -10.43 29.25 34.35
N ASN A 839 -10.39 30.15 33.36
CA ASN A 839 -11.47 30.32 32.39
C ASN A 839 -11.40 29.31 31.23
N ALA A 840 -10.33 28.54 31.08
CA ALA A 840 -10.08 27.64 29.95
C ALA A 840 -11.26 26.70 29.61
N ARG A 841 -12.03 26.28 30.60
CA ARG A 841 -13.20 25.42 30.45
C ARG A 841 -14.54 26.17 30.42
N LYS A 842 -14.55 27.51 30.47
CA LYS A 842 -15.74 28.31 30.18
C LYS A 842 -15.97 28.29 28.66
N THR A 843 -17.22 28.47 28.26
CA THR A 843 -17.64 28.46 26.83
C THR A 843 -17.93 29.88 26.38
N THR A 844 -17.70 30.12 25.09
CA THR A 844 -18.04 31.36 24.39
C THR A 844 -18.57 31.06 23.01
N THR A 845 -19.50 31.87 22.52
CA THR A 845 -19.94 31.87 21.13
C THR A 845 -19.09 32.77 20.24
N ASN A 846 -18.21 33.57 20.83
CA ASN A 846 -17.29 34.45 20.16
C ASN A 846 -15.93 33.77 19.97
N VAL A 847 -15.66 33.27 18.78
CA VAL A 847 -14.43 32.53 18.45
C VAL A 847 -13.15 33.35 18.70
N ALA A 848 -13.23 34.69 18.69
CA ALA A 848 -12.08 35.57 18.99
C ALA A 848 -11.63 35.50 20.46
N GLU A 849 -12.46 35.03 21.35
CA GLU A 849 -12.15 34.82 22.77
C GLU A 849 -11.61 33.41 23.07
N ALA A 850 -11.70 32.49 22.09
CA ALA A 850 -11.24 31.12 22.24
C ALA A 850 -9.84 30.93 21.60
N ASN A 851 -9.12 29.91 22.10
CA ASN A 851 -7.83 29.51 21.53
C ASN A 851 -7.90 28.11 20.97
N LYS A 852 -7.15 27.88 19.86
CA LYS A 852 -6.94 26.54 19.32
C LYS A 852 -6.14 25.71 20.31
N THR A 853 -6.49 24.44 20.40
CA THR A 853 -5.78 23.44 21.22
C THR A 853 -5.68 22.12 20.49
N ILE A 854 -4.90 21.18 21.02
CA ILE A 854 -4.88 19.80 20.49
C ILE A 854 -6.12 19.09 21.00
N VAL A 855 -6.99 18.70 20.06
CA VAL A 855 -8.30 18.09 20.37
C VAL A 855 -8.33 16.57 20.15
N GLY A 856 -7.34 16.01 19.46
CA GLY A 856 -7.25 14.58 19.15
C GLY A 856 -6.03 14.26 18.28
N HIS A 857 -5.89 13.03 17.87
CA HIS A 857 -4.85 12.57 16.96
C HIS A 857 -5.33 11.37 16.13
N HIS A 858 -4.71 11.15 14.97
CA HIS A 858 -5.09 10.06 14.06
C HIS A 858 -4.53 8.69 14.46
N GLU A 859 -3.46 8.63 15.24
CA GLU A 859 -2.77 7.36 15.55
C GLU A 859 -3.67 6.43 16.37
N PRO A 860 -3.88 5.16 15.93
CA PRO A 860 -4.71 4.22 16.66
C PRO A 860 -4.03 3.68 17.92
N ALA A 861 -4.83 3.37 18.95
CA ALA A 861 -4.34 2.67 20.12
C ALA A 861 -4.04 1.19 19.84
N LEU A 862 -4.78 0.55 18.94
CA LEU A 862 -4.59 -0.85 18.55
C LEU A 862 -5.06 -1.09 17.12
N GLU A 863 -4.26 -1.81 16.35
CA GLU A 863 -4.65 -2.27 15.01
C GLU A 863 -4.21 -3.72 14.78
N GLY A 864 -4.89 -4.42 13.87
CA GLY A 864 -4.51 -5.80 13.57
C GLY A 864 -5.52 -6.57 12.73
N GLY A 865 -5.40 -7.89 12.78
CA GLY A 865 -6.28 -8.78 12.02
C GLY A 865 -6.41 -10.18 12.63
N LEU A 866 -7.50 -10.84 12.28
CA LEU A 866 -7.79 -12.22 12.62
C LEU A 866 -8.13 -12.98 11.34
N SER A 867 -7.28 -13.96 10.98
CA SER A 867 -7.49 -14.82 9.81
C SER A 867 -7.78 -16.25 10.27
N ASN A 868 -8.75 -16.88 9.62
CA ASN A 868 -9.07 -18.30 9.81
C ASN A 868 -9.09 -19.02 8.47
N PHE A 869 -8.52 -20.21 8.44
CA PHE A 869 -8.58 -21.12 7.30
C PHE A 869 -9.12 -22.47 7.77
N ILE A 870 -10.15 -22.94 7.10
CA ILE A 870 -10.82 -24.22 7.38
C ILE A 870 -10.87 -25.01 6.08
N LYS A 871 -10.32 -26.21 6.06
CA LYS A 871 -10.44 -27.17 4.94
C LYS A 871 -11.17 -28.42 5.43
N TRP A 872 -12.23 -28.80 4.73
CA TRP A 872 -12.94 -30.03 4.96
C TRP A 872 -13.09 -30.81 3.66
N LYS A 873 -12.32 -31.87 3.52
CA LYS A 873 -12.20 -32.66 2.27
C LYS A 873 -11.91 -31.76 1.07
N PHE A 874 -12.92 -31.53 0.25
CA PHE A 874 -12.83 -30.78 -1.02
C PHE A 874 -13.21 -29.30 -0.88
N ILE A 875 -13.68 -28.90 0.28
CA ILE A 875 -14.16 -27.53 0.55
C ILE A 875 -13.12 -26.82 1.39
N ASP A 876 -12.76 -25.63 1.01
CA ASP A 876 -11.96 -24.69 1.77
C ASP A 876 -12.75 -23.41 2.07
N PHE A 877 -12.59 -22.91 3.29
CA PHE A 877 -13.21 -21.69 3.74
C PHE A 877 -12.15 -20.83 4.45
N ASN A 878 -12.03 -19.58 4.00
CA ASN A 878 -11.10 -18.62 4.55
C ASN A 878 -11.82 -17.31 4.84
N PHE A 879 -11.52 -16.67 5.97
CA PHE A 879 -11.94 -15.29 6.22
C PHE A 879 -10.88 -14.52 7.00
N THR A 880 -10.81 -13.22 6.74
CA THR A 880 -9.93 -12.27 7.43
C THR A 880 -10.74 -11.08 7.93
N LEU A 881 -10.63 -10.82 9.22
CA LEU A 881 -11.12 -9.61 9.87
C LEU A 881 -9.96 -8.65 10.07
N THR A 882 -10.15 -7.37 9.78
CA THR A 882 -9.23 -6.27 10.14
C THR A 882 -9.92 -5.37 11.15
N TYR A 883 -9.15 -4.80 12.07
CA TYR A 883 -9.68 -3.87 13.06
C TYR A 883 -8.68 -2.77 13.38
N LYS A 884 -9.23 -1.60 13.74
CA LYS A 884 -8.50 -0.43 14.23
C LYS A 884 -9.34 0.16 15.37
N LEU A 885 -8.72 0.39 16.52
CA LEU A 885 -9.36 0.91 17.71
C LEU A 885 -8.59 2.12 18.22
N GLY A 886 -9.30 3.18 18.55
CA GLY A 886 -8.73 4.47 18.93
C GLY A 886 -8.22 5.27 17.72
N GLY A 887 -7.89 6.53 18.01
CA GLY A 887 -7.57 7.52 16.99
C GLY A 887 -8.82 8.17 16.40
N ASP A 888 -8.64 9.32 15.81
CA ASP A 888 -9.70 10.15 15.26
C ASP A 888 -9.48 10.39 13.77
N SER A 889 -10.54 10.71 13.05
CA SER A 889 -10.50 11.25 11.69
C SER A 889 -11.29 12.54 11.64
N TYR A 890 -10.86 13.48 10.82
CA TYR A 890 -11.50 14.79 10.67
C TYR A 890 -12.23 14.87 9.34
N ASP A 891 -13.53 15.09 9.38
CA ASP A 891 -14.34 15.26 8.17
C ASP A 891 -14.18 16.66 7.58
N TYR A 892 -13.07 16.85 6.88
CA TYR A 892 -12.69 18.12 6.28
C TYR A 892 -13.68 18.56 5.19
N ALA A 893 -14.24 17.61 4.45
CA ALA A 893 -15.25 17.90 3.43
C ALA A 893 -16.55 18.43 4.04
N THR A 894 -17.02 17.82 5.13
CA THR A 894 -18.23 18.30 5.81
C THR A 894 -17.99 19.66 6.46
N TRP A 895 -16.83 19.89 7.10
CA TRP A 895 -16.48 21.21 7.62
C TRP A 895 -16.53 22.28 6.54
N LEU A 896 -15.96 21.99 5.38
CA LEU A 896 -15.90 22.92 4.25
C LEU A 896 -17.29 23.22 3.70
N HIS A 897 -18.15 22.22 3.62
CA HIS A 897 -19.53 22.32 3.13
C HIS A 897 -20.48 22.94 4.14
N ASP A 898 -20.33 22.55 5.42
CA ASP A 898 -21.22 22.98 6.49
C ASP A 898 -20.80 24.35 7.08
N ASN A 899 -20.34 25.24 6.25
CA ASN A 899 -19.91 26.57 6.66
C ASN A 899 -21.09 27.40 7.20
N GLY A 900 -21.78 26.85 8.23
CA GLY A 900 -22.91 27.46 8.93
C GLY A 900 -24.20 27.53 8.12
N GLY A 901 -24.36 26.70 7.10
CA GLY A 901 -25.57 26.63 6.28
C GLY A 901 -25.48 27.39 4.94
N THR A 902 -24.38 28.08 4.64
CA THR A 902 -24.23 28.81 3.38
C THR A 902 -24.34 27.90 2.16
N TYR A 903 -23.61 26.78 2.16
CA TYR A 903 -23.66 25.84 1.04
C TYR A 903 -24.83 24.85 1.15
N ALA A 904 -25.30 24.57 2.35
CA ALA A 904 -26.42 23.67 2.59
C ALA A 904 -27.75 24.21 2.02
N LEU A 905 -27.86 25.51 1.80
CA LEU A 905 -29.02 26.13 1.15
C LEU A 905 -29.23 25.63 -0.29
N TYR A 906 -28.16 25.48 -1.01
CA TYR A 906 -28.17 25.06 -2.43
C TYR A 906 -27.86 23.60 -2.62
N GLY A 907 -27.02 23.00 -1.73
CA GLY A 907 -26.50 21.65 -1.85
C GLY A 907 -27.32 20.59 -1.12
N ALA A 908 -26.75 19.41 -1.05
CA ALA A 908 -27.24 18.33 -0.21
C ALA A 908 -26.93 18.62 1.27
N ILE A 909 -27.71 18.08 2.17
CA ILE A 909 -27.52 18.21 3.62
C ILE A 909 -27.27 16.80 4.19
N PRO A 910 -26.26 16.59 5.06
CA PRO A 910 -26.01 15.30 5.67
C PRO A 910 -27.24 14.72 6.38
N SER A 911 -27.47 13.41 6.24
CA SER A 911 -28.67 12.75 6.80
C SER A 911 -28.76 12.74 8.33
N TYR A 912 -27.67 13.05 9.01
CA TYR A 912 -27.64 13.20 10.48
C TYR A 912 -28.08 14.60 10.94
N TYR A 913 -28.27 15.57 10.04
CA TYR A 913 -28.91 16.86 10.34
C TYR A 913 -30.42 16.70 10.41
N LYS A 914 -30.89 16.26 11.58
CA LYS A 914 -32.31 16.09 11.81
C LYS A 914 -32.87 17.34 12.47
N LEU A 915 -34.04 17.76 12.02
CA LEU A 915 -34.70 18.98 12.55
C LEU A 915 -34.95 18.88 14.07
N GLU A 916 -35.27 17.67 14.57
CA GLU A 916 -35.49 17.43 16.01
C GLU A 916 -34.20 17.52 16.86
N ASP A 917 -33.03 17.37 16.27
CA ASP A 917 -31.73 17.51 16.95
C ASP A 917 -31.18 18.93 16.90
N MET A 918 -31.79 19.81 16.08
CA MET A 918 -31.37 21.20 15.91
C MET A 918 -32.07 22.12 16.90
N TRP A 919 -31.35 23.18 17.25
CA TRP A 919 -31.90 24.26 18.06
C TRP A 919 -33.02 25.00 17.30
N GLN A 920 -34.17 25.20 17.95
CA GLN A 920 -35.35 25.84 17.38
C GLN A 920 -35.80 27.07 18.13
N LYS A 921 -35.51 27.18 19.44
CA LYS A 921 -35.90 28.28 20.29
C LYS A 921 -35.00 28.44 21.54
N PRO A 922 -34.96 29.61 22.17
CA PRO A 922 -34.26 29.82 23.40
C PRO A 922 -34.61 28.84 24.52
N GLY A 923 -33.60 28.29 25.18
CA GLY A 923 -33.72 27.25 26.18
C GLY A 923 -33.68 25.81 25.64
N ASP A 924 -33.58 25.58 24.34
CA ASP A 924 -33.43 24.26 23.77
C ASP A 924 -32.06 23.66 24.06
N ASN A 925 -32.01 22.42 24.60
CA ASN A 925 -30.79 21.66 24.74
C ASN A 925 -30.55 20.81 23.48
N ALA A 926 -30.14 21.48 22.41
CA ALA A 926 -29.98 20.89 21.09
C ALA A 926 -28.60 20.25 20.88
N LYS A 927 -28.52 19.20 20.06
CA LYS A 927 -27.25 18.58 19.66
C LYS A 927 -26.56 19.34 18.52
N LEU A 928 -27.37 19.95 17.65
CA LEU A 928 -26.93 20.67 16.48
C LEU A 928 -27.29 22.16 16.61
N PRO A 929 -26.43 23.08 16.16
CA PRO A 929 -26.71 24.51 16.18
C PRO A 929 -27.93 24.83 15.33
N LYS A 930 -28.48 26.04 15.50
CA LYS A 930 -29.56 26.50 14.64
C LYS A 930 -29.10 26.52 13.19
N PHE A 931 -29.93 25.96 12.33
CA PHE A 931 -29.74 26.10 10.91
C PHE A 931 -30.22 27.49 10.48
N GLN A 932 -29.40 28.26 9.81
CA GLN A 932 -29.75 29.60 9.35
C GLN A 932 -29.34 29.78 7.90
N ALA A 933 -30.27 30.19 7.07
CA ALA A 933 -30.01 30.49 5.67
C ALA A 933 -28.96 31.59 5.52
N GLY A 934 -27.92 31.36 4.72
CA GLY A 934 -26.89 32.34 4.42
C GLY A 934 -25.89 32.64 5.54
N TYR A 935 -25.92 31.88 6.66
CA TYR A 935 -25.00 32.06 7.78
C TYR A 935 -23.85 31.05 7.75
N GLY A 936 -22.63 31.53 7.69
CA GLY A 936 -21.44 30.69 7.70
C GLY A 936 -20.31 31.31 8.50
N LYS A 937 -19.78 30.59 9.50
CA LYS A 937 -18.60 31.03 10.26
C LYS A 937 -17.30 30.36 9.86
N GLY A 938 -17.34 29.21 9.17
CA GLY A 938 -16.17 28.51 8.69
C GLY A 938 -15.11 28.19 9.77
N VAL A 939 -15.55 28.01 11.03
CA VAL A 939 -14.62 27.83 12.15
C VAL A 939 -14.06 26.40 12.13
N LEU A 940 -12.75 26.28 11.98
CA LEU A 940 -12.07 25.00 12.09
C LEU A 940 -12.12 24.50 13.53
N SER A 941 -13.02 23.58 13.84
CA SER A 941 -13.30 23.11 15.20
C SER A 941 -13.43 21.59 15.29
N SER A 942 -13.38 21.07 16.51
CA SER A 942 -13.53 19.62 16.77
C SER A 942 -14.98 19.08 16.56
N ARG A 943 -15.92 19.90 16.09
CA ARG A 943 -17.29 19.47 15.76
C ARG A 943 -17.31 18.32 14.75
N TRP A 944 -16.40 18.31 13.77
CA TRP A 944 -16.31 17.29 12.73
C TRP A 944 -15.20 16.27 12.97
N LEU A 945 -14.66 16.23 14.20
CA LEU A 945 -13.72 15.18 14.61
C LEU A 945 -14.52 13.92 15.00
N MET A 946 -14.20 12.80 14.36
CA MET A 946 -14.94 11.55 14.50
C MET A 946 -14.02 10.44 15.03
N PRO A 947 -14.47 9.61 16.00
CA PRO A 947 -13.73 8.41 16.38
C PRO A 947 -13.59 7.45 15.19
N ASN A 948 -12.37 6.96 14.93
CA ASN A 948 -12.08 6.09 13.79
C ASN A 948 -11.98 4.60 14.17
N ASP A 949 -12.89 4.13 15.03
CA ASP A 949 -12.98 2.72 15.42
C ASP A 949 -13.72 1.91 14.36
N TYR A 950 -13.13 0.76 13.97
CA TYR A 950 -13.82 -0.17 13.07
C TYR A 950 -13.38 -1.62 13.23
N LEU A 951 -14.26 -2.52 12.80
CA LEU A 951 -14.02 -3.94 12.51
C LEU A 951 -14.57 -4.23 11.11
N ARG A 952 -13.74 -4.78 10.22
CA ARG A 952 -14.11 -5.07 8.84
C ARG A 952 -13.87 -6.54 8.50
N LEU A 953 -14.87 -7.19 7.91
CA LEU A 953 -14.68 -8.47 7.24
C LEU A 953 -14.02 -8.20 5.89
N LYS A 954 -12.67 -8.19 5.91
CA LYS A 954 -11.82 -7.76 4.80
C LYS A 954 -11.88 -8.73 3.63
N ASN A 955 -11.83 -10.03 3.93
CA ASN A 955 -11.94 -11.10 2.94
C ASN A 955 -12.74 -12.27 3.48
N LEU A 956 -13.51 -12.90 2.60
CA LEU A 956 -14.16 -14.18 2.82
C LEU A 956 -14.06 -14.97 1.52
N THR A 957 -13.56 -16.20 1.56
CA THR A 957 -13.45 -17.08 0.38
C THR A 957 -13.98 -18.47 0.72
N LEU A 958 -14.82 -19.00 -0.17
CA LEU A 958 -15.33 -20.37 -0.12
C LEU A 958 -14.94 -21.07 -1.41
N GLY A 959 -14.11 -22.11 -1.32
CA GLY A 959 -13.60 -22.87 -2.44
C GLY A 959 -14.08 -24.32 -2.45
N PHE A 960 -14.19 -24.88 -3.66
CA PHE A 960 -14.40 -26.28 -3.89
C PHE A 960 -13.36 -26.80 -4.88
N SER A 961 -12.52 -27.75 -4.44
CA SER A 961 -11.53 -28.42 -5.26
C SER A 961 -12.07 -29.78 -5.70
N ALA A 962 -12.17 -30.00 -7.01
CA ALA A 962 -12.70 -31.27 -7.52
C ALA A 962 -11.78 -32.44 -7.16
N PRO A 963 -12.33 -33.59 -6.71
CA PRO A 963 -11.57 -34.81 -6.51
C PRO A 963 -10.80 -35.21 -7.77
N LYS A 964 -9.56 -35.74 -7.62
CA LYS A 964 -8.70 -36.10 -8.74
C LYS A 964 -9.37 -37.13 -9.68
N GLU A 965 -10.17 -38.05 -9.11
CA GLU A 965 -10.90 -39.07 -9.87
C GLU A 965 -11.92 -38.48 -10.87
N TRP A 966 -12.46 -37.29 -10.57
CA TRP A 966 -13.45 -36.64 -11.46
C TRP A 966 -12.80 -35.93 -12.65
N ILE A 967 -11.57 -35.48 -12.47
CA ILE A 967 -10.91 -34.57 -13.41
C ILE A 967 -9.78 -35.23 -14.21
N SER A 968 -9.27 -36.38 -13.76
CA SER A 968 -8.16 -37.09 -14.40
C SER A 968 -8.45 -37.50 -15.87
N ASN A 969 -9.70 -37.88 -16.16
CA ASN A 969 -10.12 -38.22 -17.52
C ASN A 969 -10.18 -37.01 -18.47
N LEU A 970 -10.18 -35.79 -17.92
CA LEU A 970 -10.15 -34.52 -18.65
C LEU A 970 -8.71 -34.03 -18.87
N GLY A 971 -7.70 -34.76 -18.41
CA GLY A 971 -6.29 -34.37 -18.47
C GLY A 971 -5.91 -33.28 -17.45
N LEU A 972 -6.79 -33.02 -16.49
CA LEU A 972 -6.55 -32.00 -15.45
C LEU A 972 -5.88 -32.62 -14.21
N SER A 973 -4.89 -31.94 -13.68
CA SER A 973 -4.24 -32.25 -12.40
C SER A 973 -4.91 -31.53 -11.21
N LYS A 974 -5.52 -30.36 -11.46
CA LYS A 974 -6.29 -29.56 -10.47
C LYS A 974 -7.46 -28.87 -11.15
N ALA A 975 -8.61 -28.85 -10.49
CA ALA A 975 -9.73 -27.98 -10.83
C ALA A 975 -10.36 -27.45 -9.53
N ARG A 976 -10.44 -26.14 -9.38
CA ARG A 976 -11.05 -25.47 -8.24
C ARG A 976 -11.98 -24.37 -8.72
N VAL A 977 -13.15 -24.28 -8.12
CA VAL A 977 -14.06 -23.15 -8.25
C VAL A 977 -14.19 -22.47 -6.89
N TYR A 978 -14.36 -21.17 -6.86
CA TYR A 978 -14.50 -20.46 -5.61
C TYR A 978 -15.36 -19.21 -5.76
N PHE A 979 -15.92 -18.80 -4.63
CA PHE A 979 -16.54 -17.51 -4.42
C PHE A 979 -15.73 -16.74 -3.39
N SER A 980 -15.48 -15.46 -3.64
CA SER A 980 -14.83 -14.58 -2.70
C SER A 980 -15.58 -13.25 -2.57
N ALA A 981 -15.56 -12.68 -1.38
CA ALA A 981 -16.07 -11.34 -1.12
C ALA A 981 -15.03 -10.54 -0.34
N ASN A 982 -14.72 -9.34 -0.83
CA ASN A 982 -13.83 -8.39 -0.15
C ASN A 982 -14.63 -7.23 0.44
N ASN A 983 -14.23 -6.73 1.62
CA ASN A 983 -14.88 -5.65 2.37
C ASN A 983 -16.38 -5.90 2.58
N LEU A 984 -16.75 -7.17 2.85
CA LEU A 984 -18.16 -7.62 2.85
C LEU A 984 -19.00 -6.88 3.90
N LEU A 985 -18.47 -6.73 5.11
CA LEU A 985 -19.14 -6.07 6.23
C LEU A 985 -18.16 -5.13 6.92
N THR A 986 -18.64 -3.95 7.32
CA THR A 986 -17.88 -2.98 8.10
C THR A 986 -18.73 -2.51 9.27
N TRP A 987 -18.29 -2.82 10.48
CA TRP A 987 -18.80 -2.24 11.72
C TRP A 987 -17.86 -1.10 12.10
N LYS A 988 -18.38 0.09 12.28
CA LYS A 988 -17.62 1.31 12.53
C LYS A 988 -18.32 2.22 13.53
N SER A 989 -17.63 3.19 14.05
CA SER A 989 -18.22 4.24 14.90
C SER A 989 -19.45 4.84 14.21
N LYS A 990 -20.53 5.03 14.96
CA LYS A 990 -21.83 5.50 14.43
C LYS A 990 -21.73 6.89 13.77
N ASP A 991 -20.85 7.74 14.29
CA ASP A 991 -20.65 9.11 13.86
C ASP A 991 -19.60 9.25 12.74
N LEU A 992 -19.03 8.14 12.26
CA LEU A 992 -18.09 8.11 11.15
C LEU A 992 -18.85 7.87 9.83
N TYR A 993 -19.00 8.87 8.99
CA TYR A 993 -19.75 8.81 7.72
C TYR A 993 -18.88 8.59 6.48
N VAL A 994 -17.58 8.46 6.69
CA VAL A 994 -16.55 8.19 5.68
C VAL A 994 -16.00 6.76 5.84
N ASP A 995 -15.16 6.34 4.91
CA ASP A 995 -14.49 5.03 5.04
C ASP A 995 -13.43 5.08 6.15
N PRO A 996 -13.43 4.11 7.09
CA PRO A 996 -12.49 4.10 8.20
C PRO A 996 -11.02 3.82 7.79
N GLU A 997 -10.77 3.28 6.60
CA GLU A 997 -9.43 3.15 6.01
C GLU A 997 -9.01 4.46 5.34
N THR A 998 -9.11 5.57 6.06
CA THR A 998 -8.81 6.93 5.61
C THR A 998 -7.34 7.17 5.26
N PRO A 999 -7.01 8.32 4.63
CA PRO A 999 -5.63 8.74 4.43
C PRO A 999 -4.80 8.75 5.73
N ALA A 1000 -3.49 8.71 5.59
CA ALA A 1000 -2.55 8.57 6.71
C ALA A 1000 -2.56 9.75 7.70
N ASP A 1001 -3.06 10.92 7.33
CA ASP A 1001 -3.24 12.10 8.19
C ASP A 1001 -4.63 12.20 8.82
N GLY A 1002 -5.56 11.32 8.41
CA GLY A 1002 -6.93 11.28 8.88
C GLY A 1002 -7.82 12.43 8.44
N LEU A 1003 -7.38 13.24 7.46
CA LEU A 1003 -8.18 14.32 6.88
C LEU A 1003 -9.02 13.76 5.72
N CYS A 1004 -10.33 13.59 5.95
CA CYS A 1004 -11.24 13.00 4.98
C CYS A 1004 -11.85 14.07 4.08
N THR A 1005 -11.63 13.97 2.79
CA THR A 1005 -12.20 14.86 1.77
C THR A 1005 -13.28 14.13 0.94
N PHE A 1006 -13.24 14.20 -0.39
CA PHE A 1006 -14.24 13.59 -1.28
C PHE A 1006 -13.72 12.32 -1.97
N GLU A 1007 -12.90 11.55 -1.30
CA GLU A 1007 -12.36 10.30 -1.82
C GLU A 1007 -13.47 9.28 -2.08
N MET A 1008 -13.34 8.51 -3.15
CA MET A 1008 -14.24 7.40 -3.42
C MET A 1008 -14.12 6.35 -2.29
N PRO A 1009 -15.24 5.90 -1.71
CA PRO A 1009 -15.19 4.90 -0.63
C PRO A 1009 -14.61 3.58 -1.11
N ALA A 1010 -14.04 2.80 -0.18
CA ALA A 1010 -13.58 1.44 -0.46
C ALA A 1010 -14.69 0.60 -1.09
N LEU A 1011 -14.33 -0.27 -2.03
CA LEU A 1011 -15.27 -1.12 -2.74
C LEU A 1011 -15.51 -2.44 -1.99
N ARG A 1012 -16.78 -2.85 -1.94
CA ARG A 1012 -17.18 -4.22 -1.64
C ARG A 1012 -17.20 -4.98 -2.95
N THR A 1013 -16.41 -6.04 -3.05
CA THR A 1013 -16.26 -6.80 -4.30
C THR A 1013 -16.68 -8.24 -4.10
N TYR A 1014 -17.46 -8.78 -5.01
CA TYR A 1014 -17.86 -10.18 -5.09
C TYR A 1014 -17.22 -10.81 -6.31
N THR A 1015 -16.49 -11.92 -6.13
CA THR A 1015 -15.72 -12.57 -7.19
C THR A 1015 -16.02 -14.04 -7.26
N PHE A 1016 -16.25 -14.55 -8.45
CA PHE A 1016 -16.35 -15.97 -8.79
C PHE A 1016 -15.12 -16.36 -9.60
N GLY A 1017 -14.44 -17.42 -9.21
CA GLY A 1017 -13.20 -17.80 -9.87
C GLY A 1017 -13.12 -19.28 -10.20
N ILE A 1018 -12.34 -19.59 -11.24
CA ILE A 1018 -12.01 -20.94 -11.69
C ILE A 1018 -10.49 -21.04 -11.81
N GLU A 1019 -9.92 -22.11 -11.24
CA GLU A 1019 -8.52 -22.48 -11.38
C GLU A 1019 -8.42 -23.87 -11.98
N LEU A 1020 -7.66 -24.01 -13.06
CA LEU A 1020 -7.41 -25.29 -13.75
C LEU A 1020 -5.90 -25.49 -13.91
N SER A 1021 -5.41 -26.72 -13.67
CA SER A 1021 -4.02 -27.11 -13.95
C SER A 1021 -4.03 -28.38 -14.83
N PHE A 1022 -3.17 -28.37 -15.84
CA PHE A 1022 -3.04 -29.45 -16.83
C PHE A 1022 -1.71 -30.19 -16.70
#